data_b02f71dfc4c31d37983dbfe2698a1e58
#
_entry.id   b02f71dfc4c31d37983dbfe2698a1e58
#
_cell.length_a   1.000
_cell.length_b   1.000
_cell.length_c   1.000
_cell.angle_alpha   90.00
_cell.angle_beta   90.00
_cell.angle_gamma   90.00
#
_symmetry.space_group_name_H-M   'P 1'
#
loop_
_entity.id
_entity.type
_entity.pdbx_description
1 polymer ?
#
loop_
_entity_poly.entity_id
_entity_poly.type
_entity_poly.pdbx_seq_one_letter_code
_entity_poly.pdbx_strand_id
1 'polypeptide(L)'
;MAQAEFSLQEKDKKRLIKDRLVRLAVTSGGVGVLAALILIFVYLAMVIIPLFSDAEIKPNHVTRTTQVGMPLAISVDDYSQLAFVLTQSGEIQYLSMDAPDKPAIYTQQLATNPVSFSQSAPGLGWYGLVDDQGLAHIFKPEFNATLRENTRPPEVVALSTDMNLTLTNAQDPVTQFVFSASTQTPTIVWQTRSGKVKARWQEKSALGVAPTTIDFSFSAGFDAPQQMLLTPDGETLYLRDGSELIVLTKAAQKFTVREVIDLTQGDKKHSVRTIDLLAGAYSLLVTHNDGRVSQWFDTLQNDKRTLTHIRDFKLASELKYLLPDSHRKGFYSFYTNGTLQSHYTTSEKLVLFKRAYKQAPAMAAMSNNEHYLITWNDDSLKVAEVDNSYPEVSLSSLWQKVWYEGYPEPEFVWQSTSASDNFEAKFSLVPIAFGTIKAAMFAMLFSVPLAVLGAIYTAYFMSPRMRRVVKPSIELMEALPTVIIGFLAGLWFAPIVEDHLITVVVMLFVLPLSTMVMGGLWALIPQSLRNRLPNGWHALVLMPVILLLIGIGVWISPSIEQTFFGGDMRLFLTNHGIGFDQRNSLVVGLAMGFAVIPTIFTIAEDAIFSVPKHLSDGSLALGATPWQTLIYVVLLTASPGIFSAIMMGLGRAVGETMIVLMATGNTPLMDWNILEGLRSLSATIAVELPESEVGSSHYRLLFLAALILFVFTFAVNALAELVRQRLRDKYRAL
;
A
#
# COMPACT_ATOMS: atom_id res chain seq x y z
N MET A 1 18.85 -40.04 -69.49
CA MET A 1 18.36 -38.69 -69.05
C MET A 1 17.10 -38.76 -68.20
N ALA A 2 16.16 -39.65 -68.36
CA ALA A 2 14.92 -39.74 -67.58
C ALA A 2 15.11 -40.07 -66.09
N GLN A 3 16.11 -40.84 -65.67
CA GLN A 3 16.37 -41.15 -64.24
C GLN A 3 16.93 -39.95 -63.43
N ALA A 4 17.62 -38.99 -64.09
CA ALA A 4 18.12 -37.79 -63.41
C ALA A 4 17.04 -36.77 -63.17
N GLU A 5 16.04 -36.64 -64.02
CA GLU A 5 14.88 -35.75 -63.83
C GLU A 5 13.97 -36.22 -62.71
N PHE A 6 13.74 -37.53 -62.54
CA PHE A 6 12.92 -38.05 -61.40
C PHE A 6 13.61 -37.83 -60.06
N SER A 7 14.94 -37.91 -59.97
CA SER A 7 15.67 -37.64 -58.72
C SER A 7 15.69 -36.17 -58.35
N LEU A 8 15.66 -35.28 -59.31
CA LEU A 8 15.52 -33.80 -59.06
C LEU A 8 14.14 -33.42 -58.56
N GLN A 9 13.08 -33.98 -59.21
CA GLN A 9 11.72 -33.72 -58.76
C GLN A 9 11.42 -34.27 -57.34
N GLU A 10 12.00 -35.41 -56.96
CA GLU A 10 11.86 -35.98 -55.63
C GLU A 10 12.63 -35.17 -54.56
N LYS A 11 13.83 -34.67 -54.90
CA LYS A 11 14.59 -33.73 -54.06
C LYS A 11 13.85 -32.39 -53.88
N ASP A 12 13.23 -31.89 -54.92
CA ASP A 12 12.46 -30.64 -54.83
C ASP A 12 11.18 -30.80 -54.00
N LYS A 13 10.46 -31.94 -54.11
CA LYS A 13 9.33 -32.24 -53.23
C LYS A 13 9.75 -32.33 -51.75
N LYS A 14 10.84 -32.99 -51.43
CA LYS A 14 11.40 -33.07 -50.08
C LYS A 14 11.80 -31.69 -49.54
N ARG A 15 12.39 -30.83 -50.36
CA ARG A 15 12.71 -29.44 -50.02
C ARG A 15 11.47 -28.62 -49.74
N LEU A 16 10.45 -28.71 -50.60
CA LEU A 16 9.17 -27.99 -50.37
C LEU A 16 8.42 -28.46 -49.13
N ILE A 17 8.46 -29.77 -48.84
CA ILE A 17 7.88 -30.29 -47.56
C ILE A 17 8.66 -29.77 -46.37
N LYS A 18 10.00 -29.80 -46.41
CA LYS A 18 10.84 -29.25 -45.36
C LYS A 18 10.61 -27.76 -45.16
N ASP A 19 10.49 -26.99 -46.23
CA ASP A 19 10.21 -25.56 -46.20
C ASP A 19 8.83 -25.26 -45.58
N ARG A 20 7.79 -26.04 -45.94
CA ARG A 20 6.47 -25.94 -45.31
C ARG A 20 6.48 -26.28 -43.82
N LEU A 21 7.23 -27.33 -43.44
CA LEU A 21 7.36 -27.72 -42.04
C LEU A 21 8.11 -26.64 -41.22
N VAL A 22 9.20 -26.10 -41.75
CA VAL A 22 9.94 -25.01 -41.14
C VAL A 22 9.07 -23.74 -41.01
N ARG A 23 8.36 -23.39 -42.09
CA ARG A 23 7.43 -22.26 -42.09
C ARG A 23 6.34 -22.46 -41.03
N LEU A 24 5.75 -23.65 -40.96
CA LEU A 24 4.73 -23.98 -39.97
C LEU A 24 5.29 -23.91 -38.56
N ALA A 25 6.49 -24.45 -38.29
CA ALA A 25 7.14 -24.41 -37.01
C ALA A 25 7.45 -22.96 -36.57
N VAL A 26 7.99 -22.13 -37.47
CA VAL A 26 8.30 -20.72 -37.20
C VAL A 26 7.00 -19.92 -36.95
N THR A 27 6.00 -20.15 -37.82
CA THR A 27 4.69 -19.47 -37.62
C THR A 27 4.02 -19.88 -36.32
N SER A 28 4.03 -21.20 -36.02
CA SER A 28 3.47 -21.70 -34.73
C SER A 28 4.23 -21.15 -33.53
N GLY A 29 5.57 -21.06 -33.62
CA GLY A 29 6.38 -20.42 -32.58
C GLY A 29 6.03 -18.96 -32.39
N GLY A 30 5.93 -18.17 -33.46
CA GLY A 30 5.55 -16.75 -33.39
C GLY A 30 4.14 -16.53 -32.85
N VAL A 31 3.16 -17.31 -33.33
CA VAL A 31 1.77 -17.26 -32.81
C VAL A 31 1.73 -17.75 -31.37
N GLY A 32 2.53 -18.76 -30.99
CA GLY A 32 2.63 -19.27 -29.64
C GLY A 32 3.13 -18.22 -28.65
N VAL A 33 4.14 -17.44 -29.01
CA VAL A 33 4.65 -16.33 -28.18
C VAL A 33 3.57 -15.26 -27.98
N LEU A 34 2.86 -14.87 -29.05
CA LEU A 34 1.77 -13.89 -28.95
C LEU A 34 0.63 -14.44 -28.07
N ALA A 35 0.27 -15.70 -28.25
CA ALA A 35 -0.74 -16.37 -27.43
C ALA A 35 -0.32 -16.41 -25.96
N ALA A 36 0.94 -16.71 -25.64
CA ALA A 36 1.47 -16.70 -24.28
C ALA A 36 1.38 -15.30 -23.64
N LEU A 37 1.74 -14.25 -24.37
CA LEU A 37 1.62 -12.86 -23.87
C LEU A 37 0.16 -12.49 -23.55
N ILE A 38 -0.77 -12.82 -24.46
CA ILE A 38 -2.20 -12.59 -24.24
C ILE A 38 -2.70 -13.38 -23.02
N LEU A 39 -2.24 -14.62 -22.87
CA LEU A 39 -2.64 -15.51 -21.78
C LEU A 39 -2.13 -15.00 -20.42
N ILE A 40 -0.91 -14.45 -20.37
CA ILE A 40 -0.40 -13.77 -19.15
C ILE A 40 -1.27 -12.57 -18.80
N PHE A 41 -1.61 -11.73 -19.78
CA PHE A 41 -2.47 -10.57 -19.56
C PHE A 41 -3.85 -10.98 -19.03
N VAL A 42 -4.47 -12.00 -19.66
CA VAL A 42 -5.78 -12.52 -19.23
C VAL A 42 -5.70 -13.10 -17.83
N TYR A 43 -4.64 -13.86 -17.51
CA TYR A 43 -4.44 -14.41 -16.19
C TYR A 43 -4.32 -13.32 -15.12
N LEU A 44 -3.48 -12.30 -15.36
CA LEU A 44 -3.35 -11.16 -14.45
C LEU A 44 -4.70 -10.46 -14.24
N ALA A 45 -5.45 -10.21 -15.33
CA ALA A 45 -6.76 -9.61 -15.27
C ALA A 45 -7.77 -10.46 -14.45
N MET A 46 -7.78 -11.78 -14.64
CA MET A 46 -8.66 -12.69 -13.88
C MET A 46 -8.38 -12.66 -12.38
N VAL A 47 -7.12 -12.55 -11.97
CA VAL A 47 -6.76 -12.43 -10.54
C VAL A 47 -7.19 -11.09 -9.95
N ILE A 48 -7.21 -10.02 -10.76
CA ILE A 48 -7.47 -8.66 -10.31
C ILE A 48 -8.97 -8.33 -10.28
N ILE A 49 -9.76 -8.85 -11.23
CA ILE A 49 -11.19 -8.52 -11.38
C ILE A 49 -11.96 -8.59 -10.06
N PRO A 50 -11.81 -9.62 -9.20
CA PRO A 50 -12.54 -9.71 -7.93
C PRO A 50 -12.30 -8.54 -6.96
N LEU A 51 -11.17 -7.82 -7.04
CA LEU A 51 -10.92 -6.63 -6.20
C LEU A 51 -11.97 -5.52 -6.36
N PHE A 52 -12.56 -5.44 -7.54
CA PHE A 52 -13.51 -4.39 -7.89
C PHE A 52 -14.96 -4.88 -7.93
N SER A 53 -15.21 -6.14 -7.53
CA SER A 53 -16.56 -6.65 -7.39
C SER A 53 -17.25 -6.03 -6.18
N ASP A 54 -18.57 -5.87 -6.27
CA ASP A 54 -19.39 -5.46 -5.15
C ASP A 54 -19.61 -6.66 -4.21
N ALA A 55 -19.88 -6.36 -2.93
CA ALA A 55 -20.22 -7.39 -1.96
C ALA A 55 -21.57 -8.04 -2.28
N GLU A 56 -21.71 -9.31 -1.95
CA GLU A 56 -22.93 -10.07 -2.10
C GLU A 56 -23.48 -10.50 -0.75
N ILE A 57 -24.80 -10.40 -0.58
CA ILE A 57 -25.51 -10.95 0.56
C ILE A 57 -26.57 -11.94 0.07
N LYS A 58 -26.60 -13.13 0.70
CA LYS A 58 -27.61 -14.18 0.48
C LYS A 58 -28.50 -14.25 1.73
N PRO A 59 -29.61 -13.47 1.77
CA PRO A 59 -30.49 -13.43 2.93
C PRO A 59 -31.21 -14.76 3.11
N ASN A 60 -31.58 -15.07 4.36
CA ASN A 60 -32.31 -16.28 4.75
C ASN A 60 -31.57 -17.60 4.49
N HIS A 61 -30.26 -17.60 4.62
CA HIS A 61 -29.45 -18.81 4.60
C HIS A 61 -29.97 -19.82 5.63
N VAL A 62 -30.22 -19.38 6.88
CA VAL A 62 -30.84 -20.19 7.96
C VAL A 62 -31.89 -19.32 8.68
N THR A 63 -33.02 -19.92 9.04
CA THR A 63 -34.10 -19.26 9.78
C THR A 63 -34.55 -20.10 10.96
N ARG A 64 -34.63 -19.50 12.16
CA ARG A 64 -35.16 -20.12 13.38
C ARG A 64 -36.21 -19.24 14.01
N THR A 65 -37.38 -19.82 14.29
CA THR A 65 -38.42 -19.15 15.09
C THR A 65 -38.08 -19.32 16.57
N THR A 66 -38.23 -18.24 17.35
CA THR A 66 -38.00 -18.24 18.80
C THR A 66 -39.20 -17.65 19.50
N GLN A 67 -39.44 -18.03 20.75
CA GLN A 67 -40.54 -17.52 21.60
C GLN A 67 -40.01 -16.49 22.65
N VAL A 68 -38.86 -15.87 22.38
CA VAL A 68 -38.09 -15.14 23.40
C VAL A 68 -38.51 -13.67 23.51
N GLY A 69 -39.40 -13.17 22.67
CA GLY A 69 -39.67 -11.74 22.57
C GLY A 69 -38.46 -10.95 22.04
N MET A 70 -38.48 -9.59 22.09
CA MET A 70 -37.36 -8.77 21.59
C MET A 70 -36.12 -8.97 22.47
N PRO A 71 -34.98 -9.43 21.94
CA PRO A 71 -33.75 -9.60 22.70
C PRO A 71 -33.05 -8.28 23.00
N LEU A 72 -32.17 -8.26 24.00
CA LEU A 72 -31.23 -7.16 24.28
C LEU A 72 -29.99 -7.23 23.37
N ALA A 73 -29.51 -8.43 23.08
CA ALA A 73 -28.39 -8.69 22.18
C ALA A 73 -28.54 -10.02 21.48
N ILE A 74 -27.98 -10.09 20.28
CA ILE A 74 -27.83 -11.32 19.49
C ILE A 74 -26.42 -11.40 18.96
N SER A 75 -25.91 -12.62 18.75
CA SER A 75 -24.66 -12.87 18.06
C SER A 75 -24.70 -14.24 17.39
N VAL A 76 -23.80 -14.55 16.48
CA VAL A 76 -23.69 -15.81 15.77
C VAL A 76 -22.22 -16.23 15.69
N ASP A 77 -21.98 -17.54 15.75
CA ASP A 77 -20.65 -18.11 15.58
C ASP A 77 -20.14 -17.98 14.13
N ASP A 78 -18.84 -18.23 13.96
CA ASP A 78 -18.15 -18.11 12.67
C ASP A 78 -18.54 -19.17 11.63
N TYR A 79 -19.38 -20.14 12.00
CA TYR A 79 -19.87 -21.24 11.14
C TYR A 79 -21.39 -21.23 10.95
N SER A 80 -22.09 -20.23 11.48
CA SER A 80 -23.58 -20.14 11.42
C SER A 80 -24.30 -21.33 12.08
N GLN A 81 -23.67 -22.03 13.03
CA GLN A 81 -24.25 -23.21 13.71
C GLN A 81 -24.92 -22.83 15.01
N LEU A 82 -24.41 -21.85 15.74
CA LEU A 82 -24.90 -21.44 17.04
C LEU A 82 -25.23 -19.93 17.04
N ALA A 83 -26.40 -19.61 17.58
CA ALA A 83 -26.78 -18.21 17.87
C ALA A 83 -26.83 -17.99 19.37
N PHE A 84 -26.28 -16.88 19.80
CA PHE A 84 -26.42 -16.36 21.16
C PHE A 84 -27.56 -15.34 21.20
N VAL A 85 -28.39 -15.42 22.22
CA VAL A 85 -29.50 -14.51 22.48
C VAL A 85 -29.49 -14.12 23.95
N LEU A 86 -29.50 -12.80 24.21
CA LEU A 86 -29.69 -12.24 25.52
C LEU A 86 -31.10 -11.66 25.62
N THR A 87 -31.91 -12.20 26.53
CA THR A 87 -33.29 -11.78 26.72
C THR A 87 -33.42 -10.53 27.58
N GLN A 88 -34.58 -9.87 27.54
CA GLN A 88 -34.88 -8.75 28.41
C GLN A 88 -34.96 -9.12 29.91
N SER A 89 -35.21 -10.43 30.19
CA SER A 89 -35.19 -10.91 31.58
C SER A 89 -33.78 -11.16 32.15
N GLY A 90 -32.72 -10.94 31.33
CA GLY A 90 -31.33 -11.20 31.73
C GLY A 90 -30.92 -12.67 31.61
N GLU A 91 -31.67 -13.46 30.88
CA GLU A 91 -31.36 -14.86 30.55
C GLU A 91 -30.58 -14.96 29.26
N ILE A 92 -29.51 -15.74 29.27
CA ILE A 92 -28.73 -16.11 28.08
C ILE A 92 -29.22 -17.41 27.52
N GLN A 93 -29.36 -17.50 26.21
CA GLN A 93 -29.68 -18.69 25.48
C GLN A 93 -28.74 -18.92 24.33
N TYR A 94 -28.23 -20.16 24.20
CA TYR A 94 -27.54 -20.60 22.98
C TYR A 94 -28.47 -21.53 22.19
N LEU A 95 -28.68 -21.15 20.94
CA LEU A 95 -29.64 -21.79 20.06
C LEU A 95 -28.91 -22.46 18.88
N SER A 96 -29.23 -23.71 18.59
CA SER A 96 -28.71 -24.35 17.37
C SER A 96 -29.43 -23.80 16.15
N MET A 97 -28.68 -23.35 15.17
CA MET A 97 -29.21 -22.91 13.88
C MET A 97 -29.43 -24.08 12.92
N ASP A 98 -28.67 -25.16 13.04
CA ASP A 98 -28.82 -26.37 12.22
C ASP A 98 -30.06 -27.21 12.60
N ALA A 99 -30.54 -27.08 13.83
CA ALA A 99 -31.69 -27.79 14.33
C ALA A 99 -32.70 -26.81 14.95
N PRO A 100 -33.46 -26.07 14.13
CA PRO A 100 -34.31 -24.97 14.59
C PRO A 100 -35.46 -25.41 15.52
N ASP A 101 -35.87 -26.64 15.47
CA ASP A 101 -36.98 -27.20 16.28
C ASP A 101 -36.52 -27.70 17.66
N LYS A 102 -35.21 -27.78 17.93
CA LYS A 102 -34.69 -28.21 19.23
C LYS A 102 -34.70 -27.08 20.24
N PRO A 103 -34.84 -27.37 21.57
CA PRO A 103 -34.73 -26.38 22.62
C PRO A 103 -33.32 -25.74 22.63
N ALA A 104 -33.14 -24.70 23.45
CA ALA A 104 -31.83 -24.09 23.66
C ALA A 104 -30.82 -25.13 24.16
N ILE A 105 -29.64 -25.13 23.62
CA ILE A 105 -28.54 -26.03 24.01
C ILE A 105 -28.02 -25.69 25.39
N TYR A 106 -28.01 -24.40 25.70
CA TYR A 106 -27.55 -23.84 26.98
C TYR A 106 -28.40 -22.66 27.36
N THR A 107 -28.75 -22.58 28.64
CA THR A 107 -29.53 -21.48 29.21
C THR A 107 -28.95 -21.13 30.59
N GLN A 108 -28.73 -19.85 30.83
CA GLN A 108 -28.21 -19.31 32.10
C GLN A 108 -28.87 -18.00 32.44
N GLN A 109 -29.36 -17.86 33.67
CA GLN A 109 -29.80 -16.58 34.20
C GLN A 109 -28.60 -15.84 34.77
N LEU A 110 -28.28 -14.66 34.21
CA LEU A 110 -27.17 -13.83 34.66
C LEU A 110 -27.56 -12.71 35.60
N ALA A 111 -28.65 -12.03 35.31
CA ALA A 111 -29.16 -10.92 36.10
C ALA A 111 -30.67 -11.09 36.32
N THR A 112 -31.17 -10.69 37.47
CA THR A 112 -32.60 -10.60 37.74
C THR A 112 -33.05 -9.14 37.49
N ASN A 113 -34.12 -8.94 36.70
CA ASN A 113 -34.69 -7.64 36.39
C ASN A 113 -33.64 -6.60 35.92
N PRO A 114 -32.96 -6.83 34.78
CA PRO A 114 -31.95 -5.89 34.28
C PRO A 114 -32.61 -4.53 34.00
N VAL A 115 -31.99 -3.48 34.50
CA VAL A 115 -32.45 -2.08 34.35
C VAL A 115 -31.65 -1.33 33.29
N SER A 116 -30.43 -1.76 32.99
CA SER A 116 -29.58 -1.14 31.99
C SER A 116 -28.74 -2.18 31.25
N PHE A 117 -28.52 -1.93 29.97
CA PHE A 117 -27.73 -2.76 29.08
C PHE A 117 -26.65 -1.94 28.39
N SER A 118 -25.49 -2.51 28.20
CA SER A 118 -24.37 -1.90 27.46
C SER A 118 -23.61 -2.96 26.67
N GLN A 119 -22.97 -2.52 25.61
CA GLN A 119 -22.15 -3.34 24.73
C GLN A 119 -20.78 -2.69 24.56
N SER A 120 -19.73 -3.48 24.52
CA SER A 120 -18.37 -3.00 24.23
C SER A 120 -18.23 -2.47 22.80
N ALA A 121 -17.11 -1.81 22.49
CA ALA A 121 -16.78 -1.42 21.12
C ALA A 121 -16.82 -2.63 20.16
N PRO A 122 -17.09 -2.41 18.86
CA PRO A 122 -17.19 -3.46 17.87
C PRO A 122 -15.98 -4.43 17.89
N GLY A 123 -16.23 -5.70 17.63
CA GLY A 123 -15.19 -6.76 17.55
C GLY A 123 -14.75 -7.34 18.90
N LEU A 124 -15.04 -6.71 20.03
CA LEU A 124 -14.64 -7.20 21.35
C LEU A 124 -15.59 -8.27 21.91
N GLY A 125 -16.88 -8.17 21.58
CA GLY A 125 -17.90 -9.17 21.94
C GLY A 125 -18.27 -9.22 23.42
N TRP A 126 -17.98 -8.17 24.21
CA TRP A 126 -18.37 -8.08 25.61
C TRP A 126 -19.74 -7.40 25.75
N TYR A 127 -20.54 -7.89 26.68
CA TYR A 127 -21.85 -7.37 27.05
C TYR A 127 -21.90 -7.05 28.55
N GLY A 128 -22.73 -6.09 28.92
CA GLY A 128 -22.94 -5.74 30.31
C GLY A 128 -24.41 -5.53 30.63
N LEU A 129 -24.83 -6.02 31.77
CA LEU A 129 -26.14 -5.80 32.37
C LEU A 129 -25.97 -5.17 33.76
N VAL A 130 -26.87 -4.27 34.15
CA VAL A 130 -27.00 -3.83 35.54
C VAL A 130 -28.38 -4.24 36.03
N ASP A 131 -28.45 -4.95 37.16
CA ASP A 131 -29.69 -5.40 37.77
C ASP A 131 -30.36 -4.29 38.63
N ASP A 132 -31.53 -4.57 39.15
CA ASP A 132 -32.31 -3.65 40.01
C ASP A 132 -31.64 -3.40 41.37
N GLN A 133 -30.66 -4.21 41.78
CA GLN A 133 -29.84 -4.01 42.98
C GLN A 133 -28.60 -3.15 42.68
N GLY A 134 -28.37 -2.77 41.43
CA GLY A 134 -27.24 -1.96 40.99
C GLY A 134 -25.93 -2.75 40.79
N LEU A 135 -25.98 -4.07 40.75
CA LEU A 135 -24.82 -4.92 40.43
C LEU A 135 -24.64 -5.03 38.92
N ALA A 136 -23.43 -4.78 38.45
CA ALA A 136 -23.07 -4.92 37.06
C ALA A 136 -22.54 -6.33 36.78
N HIS A 137 -23.09 -6.99 35.76
CA HIS A 137 -22.69 -8.28 35.22
C HIS A 137 -22.05 -8.04 33.86
N ILE A 138 -20.72 -8.13 33.75
CA ILE A 138 -19.98 -7.95 32.51
C ILE A 138 -19.45 -9.30 32.05
N PHE A 139 -19.78 -9.70 30.82
CA PHE A 139 -19.51 -11.04 30.32
C PHE A 139 -19.29 -11.05 28.81
N LYS A 140 -18.69 -12.15 28.35
CA LYS A 140 -18.47 -12.44 26.92
C LYS A 140 -18.99 -13.84 26.60
N PRO A 141 -19.86 -14.00 25.60
CA PRO A 141 -20.24 -15.30 25.10
C PRO A 141 -19.11 -15.92 24.27
N GLU A 142 -18.77 -17.18 24.59
CA GLU A 142 -17.85 -17.99 23.80
C GLU A 142 -18.60 -19.16 23.17
N PHE A 143 -18.39 -19.36 21.87
CA PHE A 143 -19.17 -20.35 21.12
C PHE A 143 -18.56 -21.74 21.16
N ASN A 144 -17.26 -21.88 21.44
CA ASN A 144 -16.54 -23.17 21.46
C ASN A 144 -16.86 -24.10 20.27
N ALA A 145 -17.21 -23.50 19.13
CA ALA A 145 -17.53 -24.23 17.91
C ALA A 145 -16.25 -24.88 17.36
N THR A 146 -16.26 -26.22 17.28
CA THR A 146 -15.20 -26.96 16.61
C THR A 146 -15.80 -27.72 15.42
N LEU A 147 -15.05 -27.85 14.35
CA LEU A 147 -15.42 -28.61 13.13
C LEU A 147 -15.59 -30.12 13.36
N ARG A 148 -15.53 -30.63 14.60
CA ARG A 148 -15.60 -32.03 14.92
C ARG A 148 -16.66 -32.27 16.03
N GLU A 149 -17.29 -33.46 16.00
CA GLU A 149 -18.40 -33.92 16.85
C GLU A 149 -18.20 -33.88 18.38
N ASN A 150 -17.04 -33.51 18.89
CA ASN A 150 -16.76 -33.31 20.31
C ASN A 150 -16.72 -31.82 20.66
N THR A 151 -17.83 -31.12 20.52
CA THR A 151 -17.96 -29.72 20.93
C THR A 151 -18.04 -29.63 22.46
N ARG A 152 -17.17 -28.80 23.05
CA ARG A 152 -17.43 -28.31 24.42
C ARG A 152 -18.73 -27.51 24.38
N PRO A 153 -19.54 -27.54 25.44
CA PRO A 153 -20.73 -26.71 25.50
C PRO A 153 -20.30 -25.21 25.37
N PRO A 154 -21.15 -24.37 24.78
CA PRO A 154 -20.89 -22.94 24.76
C PRO A 154 -20.73 -22.42 26.20
N GLU A 155 -19.87 -21.44 26.38
CA GLU A 155 -19.47 -20.95 27.69
C GLU A 155 -19.65 -19.43 27.76
N VAL A 156 -19.87 -18.93 28.99
CA VAL A 156 -19.96 -17.50 29.27
C VAL A 156 -18.80 -17.12 30.17
N VAL A 157 -17.92 -16.27 29.69
CA VAL A 157 -16.78 -15.79 30.44
C VAL A 157 -17.15 -14.47 31.12
N ALA A 158 -17.13 -14.45 32.46
CA ALA A 158 -17.33 -13.23 33.23
C ALA A 158 -16.02 -12.41 33.25
N LEU A 159 -16.15 -11.08 33.38
CA LEU A 159 -14.99 -10.19 33.55
C LEU A 159 -14.27 -10.55 34.86
N SER A 160 -13.01 -10.95 34.75
CA SER A 160 -12.15 -11.21 35.89
C SER A 160 -11.59 -9.91 36.44
N THR A 161 -12.10 -9.46 37.58
CA THR A 161 -11.67 -8.24 38.27
C THR A 161 -11.91 -8.31 39.76
N ASP A 162 -11.02 -7.70 40.54
CA ASP A 162 -11.19 -7.49 41.99
C ASP A 162 -11.99 -6.23 42.32
N MET A 163 -12.42 -5.48 41.31
CA MET A 163 -13.21 -4.27 41.44
C MET A 163 -14.64 -4.58 41.92
N ASN A 164 -15.14 -3.84 42.89
CA ASN A 164 -16.53 -3.97 43.27
C ASN A 164 -17.45 -3.51 42.14
N LEU A 165 -18.26 -4.42 41.61
CA LEU A 165 -19.19 -4.19 40.50
C LEU A 165 -20.56 -3.64 40.97
N THR A 166 -20.80 -3.43 42.27
CA THR A 166 -22.00 -2.72 42.76
C THR A 166 -21.84 -1.23 42.49
N LEU A 167 -22.59 -0.70 41.53
CA LEU A 167 -22.47 0.68 41.04
C LEU A 167 -23.29 1.68 41.86
N THR A 168 -24.46 1.26 42.34
CA THR A 168 -25.41 2.10 43.04
C THR A 168 -26.33 1.26 43.94
N ASN A 169 -27.17 1.95 44.69
CA ASN A 169 -28.21 1.33 45.51
C ASN A 169 -29.56 1.33 44.76
N ALA A 170 -30.50 0.51 45.17
CA ALA A 170 -31.84 0.39 44.60
C ALA A 170 -32.64 1.72 44.56
N GLN A 171 -32.25 2.71 45.39
CA GLN A 171 -32.92 4.03 45.50
C GLN A 171 -32.58 4.97 44.32
N ASP A 172 -31.41 4.85 43.69
CA ASP A 172 -30.99 5.67 42.53
C ASP A 172 -30.46 4.76 41.43
N PRO A 173 -31.34 4.07 40.67
CA PRO A 173 -30.96 3.08 39.71
C PRO A 173 -30.12 3.65 38.54
N VAL A 174 -29.26 2.81 37.99
CA VAL A 174 -28.47 3.13 36.81
C VAL A 174 -29.36 3.26 35.57
N THR A 175 -29.26 4.38 34.86
CA THR A 175 -30.00 4.61 33.61
C THR A 175 -29.22 4.20 32.37
N GLN A 176 -27.93 4.44 32.35
CA GLN A 176 -27.02 3.99 31.31
C GLN A 176 -25.62 3.78 31.91
N PHE A 177 -24.86 2.89 31.32
CA PHE A 177 -23.45 2.69 31.66
C PHE A 177 -22.65 2.24 30.45
N VAL A 178 -21.35 2.46 30.50
CA VAL A 178 -20.37 2.00 29.54
C VAL A 178 -19.17 1.43 30.28
N PHE A 179 -18.49 0.49 29.68
CA PHE A 179 -17.39 -0.20 30.33
C PHE A 179 -16.27 -0.55 29.34
N SER A 180 -15.06 -0.64 29.87
CA SER A 180 -13.91 -1.26 29.23
C SER A 180 -13.64 -2.60 29.91
N ALA A 181 -13.58 -3.67 29.12
CA ALA A 181 -13.29 -5.02 29.62
C ALA A 181 -11.77 -5.34 29.61
N SER A 182 -10.93 -4.30 29.71
CA SER A 182 -9.47 -4.51 29.84
C SER A 182 -9.16 -5.30 31.11
N THR A 183 -8.41 -6.38 30.98
CA THR A 183 -8.01 -7.21 32.14
C THR A 183 -7.01 -6.52 33.08
N GLN A 184 -6.31 -5.49 32.59
CA GLN A 184 -5.31 -4.75 33.37
C GLN A 184 -5.85 -3.50 34.05
N THR A 185 -6.78 -2.81 33.38
CA THR A 185 -7.35 -1.53 33.82
C THR A 185 -8.85 -1.46 33.50
N PRO A 186 -9.68 -2.37 34.08
CA PRO A 186 -11.12 -2.33 33.86
C PRO A 186 -11.66 -0.95 34.31
N THR A 187 -12.51 -0.35 33.47
CA THR A 187 -13.09 0.96 33.71
C THR A 187 -14.59 0.88 33.48
N ILE A 188 -15.40 1.41 34.39
CA ILE A 188 -16.86 1.51 34.26
C ILE A 188 -17.27 2.97 34.50
N VAL A 189 -18.09 3.50 33.61
CA VAL A 189 -18.74 4.83 33.78
C VAL A 189 -20.22 4.64 33.71
N TRP A 190 -20.95 5.21 34.64
CA TRP A 190 -22.40 5.06 34.70
C TRP A 190 -23.12 6.37 35.11
N GLN A 191 -24.33 6.47 34.66
CA GLN A 191 -25.24 7.53 34.99
C GLN A 191 -26.40 6.98 35.82
N THR A 192 -26.78 7.69 36.87
CA THR A 192 -27.93 7.34 37.72
C THR A 192 -29.17 8.14 37.32
N ARG A 193 -30.34 7.71 37.80
CA ARG A 193 -31.62 8.43 37.57
C ARG A 193 -31.58 9.88 38.06
N SER A 194 -30.79 10.19 39.07
CA SER A 194 -30.58 11.57 39.53
C SER A 194 -29.78 12.43 38.52
N GLY A 195 -29.33 11.88 37.41
CA GLY A 195 -28.54 12.55 36.37
C GLY A 195 -27.04 12.56 36.62
N LYS A 196 -26.58 12.13 37.80
CA LYS A 196 -25.14 12.16 38.14
C LYS A 196 -24.36 11.09 37.38
N VAL A 197 -23.25 11.52 36.81
CA VAL A 197 -22.27 10.63 36.16
C VAL A 197 -21.17 10.30 37.15
N LYS A 198 -20.80 9.01 37.21
CA LYS A 198 -19.72 8.48 38.06
C LYS A 198 -18.86 7.51 37.25
N ALA A 199 -17.62 7.36 37.67
CA ALA A 199 -16.69 6.41 37.08
C ALA A 199 -15.96 5.63 38.17
N ARG A 200 -15.60 4.39 37.85
CA ARG A 200 -14.77 3.52 38.68
C ARG A 200 -13.79 2.76 37.79
N TRP A 201 -12.53 2.70 38.19
CA TRP A 201 -11.53 1.95 37.47
C TRP A 201 -10.44 1.42 38.42
N GLN A 202 -9.67 0.44 37.91
CA GLN A 202 -8.44 -0.02 38.54
C GLN A 202 -7.22 0.62 37.89
N GLU A 203 -6.27 1.05 38.69
CA GLU A 203 -4.97 1.46 38.19
C GLU A 203 -4.06 0.24 38.00
N LYS A 204 -3.19 0.33 36.97
CA LYS A 204 -2.16 -0.67 36.69
C LYS A 204 -1.19 -0.74 37.87
N SER A 205 -1.13 -1.86 38.55
CA SER A 205 -0.24 -2.06 39.67
C SER A 205 1.15 -2.56 39.22
N ALA A 206 2.21 -2.18 39.99
CA ALA A 206 3.51 -2.79 39.82
C ALA A 206 3.47 -4.27 40.24
N LEU A 207 4.36 -5.08 39.69
CA LEU A 207 4.43 -6.51 40.01
C LEU A 207 4.45 -6.75 41.53
N GLY A 208 3.44 -7.47 42.04
CA GLY A 208 3.32 -7.85 43.46
C GLY A 208 2.57 -6.85 44.36
N VAL A 209 1.99 -5.78 43.81
CA VAL A 209 1.14 -4.84 44.53
C VAL A 209 -0.31 -5.05 44.09
N ALA A 210 -1.26 -5.06 45.04
CA ALA A 210 -2.70 -5.16 44.71
C ALA A 210 -3.15 -3.92 43.91
N PRO A 211 -4.00 -4.10 42.87
CA PRO A 211 -4.51 -2.99 42.08
C PRO A 211 -5.36 -2.05 42.96
N THR A 212 -5.19 -0.74 42.76
CA THR A 212 -5.95 0.29 43.49
C THR A 212 -7.21 0.62 42.71
N THR A 213 -8.37 0.58 43.37
CA THR A 213 -9.65 1.02 42.79
C THR A 213 -9.87 2.50 43.07
N ILE A 214 -10.20 3.26 42.02
CA ILE A 214 -10.49 4.70 42.09
C ILE A 214 -11.96 4.92 41.77
N ASP A 215 -12.66 5.66 42.65
CA ASP A 215 -14.00 6.16 42.44
C ASP A 215 -13.97 7.66 42.12
N PHE A 216 -14.62 8.06 41.06
CA PHE A 216 -14.66 9.43 40.59
C PHE A 216 -16.12 9.88 40.34
N SER A 217 -16.47 11.08 40.73
CA SER A 217 -17.76 11.70 40.43
C SER A 217 -17.52 12.95 39.59
N PHE A 218 -18.25 13.06 38.49
CA PHE A 218 -18.15 14.21 37.61
C PHE A 218 -18.79 15.45 38.30
N SER A 219 -18.24 16.61 37.98
CA SER A 219 -18.77 17.90 38.44
C SER A 219 -20.12 18.24 37.76
N ALA A 220 -20.85 19.22 38.30
CA ALA A 220 -22.04 19.77 37.63
C ALA A 220 -21.69 20.26 36.21
N GLY A 221 -22.57 20.03 35.25
CA GLY A 221 -22.36 20.30 33.83
C GLY A 221 -22.14 19.03 32.99
N PHE A 222 -21.94 17.88 33.64
CA PHE A 222 -21.91 16.56 33.00
C PHE A 222 -23.15 15.73 33.37
N ASP A 223 -24.18 16.37 33.89
CA ASP A 223 -25.41 15.71 34.31
C ASP A 223 -26.27 15.37 33.10
N ALA A 224 -26.79 14.13 33.09
CA ALA A 224 -27.74 13.63 32.10
C ALA A 224 -27.28 13.65 30.61
N PRO A 225 -26.06 13.20 30.26
CA PRO A 225 -25.70 13.01 28.85
C PRO A 225 -26.69 12.06 28.18
N GLN A 226 -27.04 12.34 26.93
CA GLN A 226 -27.98 11.51 26.16
C GLN A 226 -27.34 10.18 25.71
N GLN A 227 -26.01 10.16 25.50
CA GLN A 227 -25.26 9.00 25.12
C GLN A 227 -23.85 9.07 25.68
N MET A 228 -23.33 7.93 26.10
CA MET A 228 -21.95 7.75 26.55
C MET A 228 -21.27 6.66 25.71
N LEU A 229 -19.99 6.84 25.38
CA LEU A 229 -19.13 5.83 24.78
C LEU A 229 -17.76 5.85 25.46
N LEU A 230 -17.17 4.67 25.68
CA LEU A 230 -15.86 4.51 26.28
C LEU A 230 -14.97 3.69 25.33
N THR A 231 -13.74 4.15 25.14
CA THR A 231 -12.77 3.39 24.34
C THR A 231 -12.38 2.06 25.01
N PRO A 232 -11.97 1.02 24.24
CA PRO A 232 -11.64 -0.29 24.79
C PRO A 232 -10.53 -0.29 25.84
N ASP A 233 -9.59 0.66 25.75
CA ASP A 233 -8.53 0.88 26.74
C ASP A 233 -9.01 1.57 28.02
N GLY A 234 -10.24 2.12 28.01
CA GLY A 234 -10.81 2.88 29.10
C GLY A 234 -10.20 4.28 29.29
N GLU A 235 -9.42 4.79 28.31
CA GLU A 235 -8.69 6.05 28.44
C GLU A 235 -9.48 7.27 27.95
N THR A 236 -10.38 7.08 26.97
CA THR A 236 -11.18 8.18 26.41
C THR A 236 -12.67 7.93 26.58
N LEU A 237 -13.36 8.91 27.15
CA LEU A 237 -14.80 8.92 27.35
C LEU A 237 -15.45 10.01 26.51
N TYR A 238 -16.44 9.63 25.72
CA TYR A 238 -17.27 10.53 24.94
C TYR A 238 -18.62 10.69 25.60
N LEU A 239 -19.00 11.93 25.93
CA LEU A 239 -20.32 12.29 26.45
C LEU A 239 -21.01 13.16 25.40
N ARG A 240 -22.17 12.72 24.91
CA ARG A 240 -22.98 13.49 23.98
C ARG A 240 -24.17 14.13 24.70
N ASP A 241 -24.31 15.44 24.54
CA ASP A 241 -25.49 16.21 24.94
C ASP A 241 -26.02 16.97 23.73
N GLY A 242 -27.17 16.53 23.23
CA GLY A 242 -27.69 17.05 21.95
C GLY A 242 -26.72 16.84 20.78
N SER A 243 -26.21 17.94 20.25
CA SER A 243 -25.21 17.95 19.18
C SER A 243 -23.80 18.30 19.67
N GLU A 244 -23.64 18.57 20.97
CA GLU A 244 -22.32 18.78 21.57
C GLU A 244 -21.69 17.44 22.00
N LEU A 245 -20.44 17.28 21.75
CA LEU A 245 -19.62 16.15 22.17
C LEU A 245 -18.53 16.64 23.12
N ILE A 246 -18.57 16.14 24.35
CA ILE A 246 -17.53 16.37 25.33
C ILE A 246 -16.58 15.18 25.33
N VAL A 247 -15.31 15.43 25.01
CA VAL A 247 -14.26 14.42 24.99
C VAL A 247 -13.43 14.54 26.25
N LEU A 248 -13.41 13.47 27.03
CA LEU A 248 -12.66 13.40 28.28
C LEU A 248 -11.57 12.36 28.19
N THR A 249 -10.43 12.67 28.78
CA THR A 249 -9.29 11.75 28.87
C THR A 249 -9.04 11.40 30.33
N LYS A 250 -8.81 10.11 30.59
CA LYS A 250 -8.49 9.60 31.91
C LYS A 250 -7.07 10.02 32.31
N ALA A 251 -6.95 10.66 33.46
CA ALA A 251 -5.70 10.88 34.19
C ALA A 251 -5.65 9.96 35.41
N ALA A 252 -4.55 9.90 36.13
CA ALA A 252 -4.35 8.94 37.23
C ALA A 252 -5.54 8.83 38.18
N GLN A 253 -6.14 9.95 38.63
CA GLN A 253 -7.21 9.96 39.64
C GLN A 253 -8.49 10.64 39.16
N LYS A 254 -8.60 11.09 37.92
CA LYS A 254 -9.77 11.82 37.40
C LYS A 254 -9.88 11.76 35.90
N PHE A 255 -11.08 11.98 35.38
CA PHE A 255 -11.28 12.35 33.98
C PHE A 255 -11.15 13.86 33.81
N THR A 256 -10.45 14.29 32.80
CA THR A 256 -10.25 15.71 32.44
C THR A 256 -10.84 15.98 31.06
N VAL A 257 -11.52 17.12 30.91
CA VAL A 257 -12.04 17.54 29.61
C VAL A 257 -10.86 17.87 28.71
N ARG A 258 -10.77 17.17 27.56
CA ARG A 258 -9.81 17.46 26.51
C ARG A 258 -10.34 18.55 25.60
N GLU A 259 -11.58 18.42 25.16
CA GLU A 259 -12.25 19.33 24.24
C GLU A 259 -13.77 19.18 24.26
N VAL A 260 -14.48 20.20 23.77
CA VAL A 260 -15.92 20.20 23.54
C VAL A 260 -16.13 20.59 22.08
N ILE A 261 -16.90 19.78 21.33
CA ILE A 261 -17.05 19.90 19.90
C ILE A 261 -18.53 19.99 19.53
N ASP A 262 -18.88 20.93 18.66
CA ASP A 262 -20.17 20.95 17.97
C ASP A 262 -20.11 20.03 16.74
N LEU A 263 -20.79 18.89 16.84
CA LEU A 263 -20.86 17.90 15.77
C LEU A 263 -21.69 18.35 14.57
N THR A 264 -22.44 19.46 14.68
CA THR A 264 -23.21 20.03 13.55
C THR A 264 -22.35 20.86 12.60
N GLN A 265 -21.13 21.20 13.00
CA GLN A 265 -20.24 22.11 12.26
C GLN A 265 -20.89 23.50 12.01
N GLY A 266 -21.76 23.95 12.90
CA GLY A 266 -22.47 25.23 12.81
C GLY A 266 -23.74 25.22 11.98
N ASP A 267 -24.10 24.12 11.30
CA ASP A 267 -25.39 23.99 10.60
C ASP A 267 -26.40 23.17 11.41
N LYS A 268 -27.38 23.87 12.01
CA LYS A 268 -28.43 23.27 12.85
C LYS A 268 -29.30 22.21 12.12
N LYS A 269 -29.26 22.14 10.79
CA LYS A 269 -29.95 21.11 10.02
C LYS A 269 -29.33 19.73 10.23
N HIS A 270 -28.06 19.69 10.61
CA HIS A 270 -27.31 18.48 10.86
C HIS A 270 -27.35 18.04 12.33
N SER A 271 -28.50 18.15 12.97
CA SER A 271 -28.67 17.70 14.38
C SER A 271 -28.28 16.21 14.50
N VAL A 272 -27.61 15.89 15.62
CA VAL A 272 -27.07 14.54 15.86
C VAL A 272 -28.15 13.62 16.41
N ARG A 273 -28.20 12.39 15.89
CA ARG A 273 -29.08 11.33 16.37
C ARG A 273 -28.34 10.37 17.29
N THR A 274 -27.26 9.75 16.82
CA THR A 274 -26.44 8.81 17.59
C THR A 274 -24.97 8.98 17.27
N ILE A 275 -24.12 8.50 18.18
CA ILE A 275 -22.68 8.35 17.97
C ILE A 275 -22.31 6.87 18.16
N ASP A 276 -21.44 6.34 17.35
CA ASP A 276 -21.00 4.94 17.38
C ASP A 276 -19.49 4.87 17.19
N LEU A 277 -18.81 3.92 17.86
CA LEU A 277 -17.39 3.65 17.63
C LEU A 277 -17.23 2.73 16.42
N LEU A 278 -16.26 3.07 15.58
CA LEU A 278 -15.82 2.17 14.51
C LEU A 278 -14.86 1.11 15.07
N ALA A 279 -14.68 0.01 14.37
CA ALA A 279 -13.74 -1.05 14.75
C ALA A 279 -12.35 -0.48 15.08
N GLY A 280 -11.73 -0.95 16.18
CA GLY A 280 -10.49 -0.40 16.72
C GLY A 280 -10.66 0.87 17.57
N ALA A 281 -11.86 1.49 17.59
CA ALA A 281 -12.26 2.64 18.42
C ALA A 281 -11.40 3.92 18.27
N TYR A 282 -10.67 4.07 17.15
CA TYR A 282 -9.95 5.31 16.81
C TYR A 282 -10.85 6.32 16.10
N SER A 283 -11.94 5.87 15.47
CA SER A 283 -12.91 6.70 14.77
C SER A 283 -14.27 6.65 15.41
N LEU A 284 -14.95 7.80 15.37
CA LEU A 284 -16.33 7.99 15.76
C LEU A 284 -17.19 8.17 14.50
N LEU A 285 -18.28 7.42 14.39
CA LEU A 285 -19.35 7.65 13.41
C LEU A 285 -20.45 8.47 14.09
N VAL A 286 -20.84 9.56 13.46
CA VAL A 286 -21.92 10.43 13.92
C VAL A 286 -23.07 10.34 12.94
N THR A 287 -24.20 9.83 13.37
CA THR A 287 -25.44 9.77 12.59
C THR A 287 -26.26 11.03 12.81
N HIS A 288 -26.63 11.70 11.74
CA HIS A 288 -27.44 12.90 11.74
C HIS A 288 -28.89 12.61 11.39
N ASN A 289 -29.82 13.46 11.86
CA ASN A 289 -31.26 13.30 11.62
C ASN A 289 -31.65 13.48 10.13
N ASP A 290 -30.82 14.13 9.34
CA ASP A 290 -31.00 14.31 7.89
C ASP A 290 -30.54 13.09 7.06
N GLY A 291 -30.09 12.02 7.71
CA GLY A 291 -29.62 10.80 7.06
C GLY A 291 -28.14 10.84 6.65
N ARG A 292 -27.39 11.88 7.00
CA ARG A 292 -25.94 11.95 6.84
C ARG A 292 -25.25 11.17 7.96
N VAL A 293 -24.13 10.51 7.63
CA VAL A 293 -23.20 9.95 8.59
C VAL A 293 -21.85 10.62 8.39
N SER A 294 -21.27 11.14 9.46
CA SER A 294 -19.94 11.74 9.43
C SER A 294 -18.94 10.91 10.24
N GLN A 295 -17.72 10.81 9.75
CA GLN A 295 -16.60 10.17 10.42
C GLN A 295 -15.69 11.21 11.03
N TRP A 296 -15.31 10.98 12.30
CA TRP A 296 -14.42 11.82 13.08
C TRP A 296 -13.33 10.97 13.69
N PHE A 297 -12.08 11.45 13.68
CA PHE A 297 -11.00 10.83 14.44
C PHE A 297 -9.96 11.86 14.89
N ASP A 298 -9.10 11.43 15.82
CA ASP A 298 -8.05 12.27 16.36
C ASP A 298 -6.96 12.54 15.32
N THR A 299 -6.67 13.83 15.09
CA THR A 299 -5.55 14.29 14.27
C THR A 299 -4.58 15.09 15.12
N LEU A 300 -3.30 15.05 14.76
CA LEU A 300 -2.28 15.87 15.43
C LEU A 300 -2.20 17.23 14.73
N GLN A 301 -2.75 18.26 15.37
CA GLN A 301 -2.68 19.65 14.87
C GLN A 301 -1.87 20.50 15.86
N ASN A 302 -0.78 21.11 15.42
CA ASN A 302 0.11 21.91 16.27
C ASN A 302 0.51 21.21 17.58
N ASP A 303 0.94 19.94 17.48
CA ASP A 303 1.31 19.06 18.61
C ASP A 303 0.20 18.76 19.61
N LYS A 304 -1.05 19.05 19.28
CA LYS A 304 -2.23 18.70 20.07
C LYS A 304 -3.09 17.69 19.32
N ARG A 305 -3.56 16.67 20.03
CA ARG A 305 -4.57 15.76 19.51
C ARG A 305 -5.94 16.42 19.60
N THR A 306 -6.60 16.57 18.46
CA THR A 306 -7.96 17.12 18.35
C THR A 306 -8.82 16.18 17.52
N LEU A 307 -10.07 15.96 17.98
CA LEU A 307 -11.04 15.18 17.23
C LEU A 307 -11.55 16.02 16.05
N THR A 308 -11.24 15.58 14.84
CA THR A 308 -11.46 16.34 13.61
C THR A 308 -12.49 15.65 12.74
N HIS A 309 -13.37 16.44 12.10
CA HIS A 309 -14.25 15.95 11.02
C HIS A 309 -13.43 15.57 9.81
N ILE A 310 -13.65 14.36 9.29
CA ILE A 310 -12.84 13.80 8.20
C ILE A 310 -13.64 13.72 6.90
N ARG A 311 -14.82 13.05 6.94
CA ARG A 311 -15.62 12.82 5.75
C ARG A 311 -17.08 12.57 6.07
N ASP A 312 -17.92 12.73 5.07
CA ASP A 312 -19.35 12.49 5.13
C ASP A 312 -19.79 11.40 4.18
N PHE A 313 -20.69 10.55 4.66
CA PHE A 313 -21.38 9.55 3.85
C PHE A 313 -22.83 9.98 3.65
N LYS A 314 -23.22 10.17 2.38
CA LYS A 314 -24.61 10.43 2.05
C LYS A 314 -25.33 9.09 1.94
N LEU A 315 -26.21 8.87 2.91
CA LEU A 315 -27.06 7.70 2.93
C LEU A 315 -28.43 8.03 2.32
N ALA A 316 -29.19 6.98 1.97
CA ALA A 316 -30.58 7.14 1.57
C ALA A 316 -31.40 7.71 2.75
N SER A 317 -32.56 8.30 2.45
CA SER A 317 -33.50 8.77 3.49
C SER A 317 -34.06 7.60 4.31
N GLU A 318 -34.49 7.87 5.56
CA GLU A 318 -35.13 6.89 6.45
C GLU A 318 -34.20 5.81 7.00
N LEU A 319 -32.95 6.19 7.33
CA LEU A 319 -32.03 5.34 8.06
C LEU A 319 -32.65 4.94 9.42
N LYS A 320 -32.71 3.63 9.72
CA LYS A 320 -33.19 3.12 10.99
C LYS A 320 -32.06 3.07 12.02
N TYR A 321 -30.94 2.40 11.70
CA TYR A 321 -29.74 2.34 12.54
C TYR A 321 -28.52 1.94 11.72
N LEU A 322 -27.33 2.14 12.31
CA LEU A 322 -26.04 1.67 11.82
C LEU A 322 -25.60 0.43 12.59
N LEU A 323 -24.82 -0.42 11.92
CA LEU A 323 -24.08 -1.51 12.52
C LEU A 323 -22.63 -1.40 12.04
N PRO A 324 -21.68 -0.95 12.87
CA PRO A 324 -20.27 -0.99 12.54
C PRO A 324 -19.78 -2.42 12.36
N ASP A 325 -18.81 -2.62 11.47
CA ASP A 325 -18.13 -3.91 11.28
C ASP A 325 -17.37 -4.32 12.54
N SER A 326 -17.12 -5.62 12.70
CA SER A 326 -16.45 -6.16 13.89
C SER A 326 -14.95 -5.82 13.90
N HIS A 327 -14.25 -5.94 12.76
CA HIS A 327 -12.79 -5.76 12.66
C HIS A 327 -12.38 -4.75 11.59
N ARG A 328 -13.21 -4.56 10.56
CA ARG A 328 -12.91 -3.68 9.43
C ARG A 328 -13.42 -2.26 9.65
N LYS A 329 -12.87 -1.32 8.89
CA LYS A 329 -13.27 0.11 8.94
C LYS A 329 -14.52 0.37 8.10
N GLY A 330 -15.53 -0.49 8.24
CA GLY A 330 -16.80 -0.43 7.53
C GLY A 330 -17.99 -0.32 8.45
N PHE A 331 -19.16 -0.09 7.87
CA PHE A 331 -20.45 -0.12 8.58
C PHE A 331 -21.58 -0.50 7.64
N TYR A 332 -22.58 -1.16 8.21
CA TYR A 332 -23.85 -1.45 7.57
C TYR A 332 -24.92 -0.43 7.98
N SER A 333 -25.76 -0.04 7.03
CA SER A 333 -26.88 0.89 7.22
C SER A 333 -28.18 0.18 6.89
N PHE A 334 -29.10 0.12 7.84
CA PHE A 334 -30.40 -0.50 7.70
C PHE A 334 -31.48 0.57 7.53
N TYR A 335 -32.27 0.44 6.47
CA TYR A 335 -33.34 1.40 6.12
C TYR A 335 -34.72 0.82 6.37
N THR A 336 -35.69 1.68 6.73
CA THR A 336 -37.07 1.27 7.06
C THR A 336 -37.72 0.47 5.94
N ASN A 337 -37.38 0.73 4.69
CA ASN A 337 -37.89 0.01 3.50
C ASN A 337 -37.23 -1.36 3.26
N GLY A 338 -36.37 -1.82 4.17
CA GLY A 338 -35.66 -3.09 4.07
C GLY A 338 -34.40 -3.07 3.19
N THR A 339 -33.97 -1.90 2.72
CA THR A 339 -32.69 -1.75 2.04
C THR A 339 -31.54 -1.88 3.04
N LEU A 340 -30.49 -2.55 2.61
CA LEU A 340 -29.22 -2.68 3.31
C LEU A 340 -28.13 -2.05 2.44
N GLN A 341 -27.34 -1.19 3.01
CA GLN A 341 -26.12 -0.64 2.42
C GLN A 341 -24.92 -0.99 3.30
N SER A 342 -23.77 -1.20 2.70
CA SER A 342 -22.49 -1.28 3.39
C SER A 342 -21.52 -0.27 2.78
N HIS A 343 -20.86 0.48 3.65
CA HIS A 343 -19.82 1.43 3.28
C HIS A 343 -18.50 1.06 3.96
N TYR A 344 -17.41 1.22 3.21
CA TYR A 344 -16.08 1.18 3.78
C TYR A 344 -15.56 2.61 3.92
N THR A 345 -15.16 2.99 5.14
CA THR A 345 -14.94 4.40 5.44
C THR A 345 -13.71 4.98 4.75
N THR A 346 -12.59 4.28 4.78
CA THR A 346 -11.30 4.79 4.28
C THR A 346 -11.27 4.89 2.75
N SER A 347 -11.84 3.90 2.05
CA SER A 347 -11.95 3.92 0.58
C SER A 347 -13.15 4.70 0.05
N GLU A 348 -14.05 5.17 0.94
CA GLU A 348 -15.32 5.84 0.63
C GLU A 348 -16.21 5.02 -0.32
N LYS A 349 -16.01 3.71 -0.35
CA LYS A 349 -16.69 2.81 -1.28
C LYS A 349 -18.06 2.43 -0.72
N LEU A 350 -19.11 2.59 -1.52
CA LEU A 350 -20.38 1.90 -1.34
C LEU A 350 -20.20 0.46 -1.81
N VAL A 351 -20.04 -0.47 -0.86
CA VAL A 351 -19.64 -1.86 -1.13
C VAL A 351 -20.85 -2.73 -1.45
N LEU A 352 -21.98 -2.45 -0.79
CA LEU A 352 -23.22 -3.19 -0.95
C LEU A 352 -24.41 -2.24 -1.00
N PHE A 353 -25.29 -2.45 -1.98
CA PHE A 353 -26.61 -1.81 -2.06
C PHE A 353 -27.64 -2.83 -2.52
N LYS A 354 -28.47 -3.31 -1.58
CA LYS A 354 -29.47 -4.34 -1.87
C LYS A 354 -30.70 -4.21 -0.99
N ARG A 355 -31.86 -4.41 -1.56
CA ARG A 355 -33.09 -4.62 -0.76
C ARG A 355 -33.12 -6.07 -0.27
N ALA A 356 -32.52 -6.32 0.90
CA ALA A 356 -32.33 -7.65 1.45
C ALA A 356 -33.53 -8.12 2.30
N TYR A 357 -34.32 -7.19 2.82
CA TYR A 357 -35.43 -7.46 3.75
C TYR A 357 -36.71 -6.81 3.29
N LYS A 358 -37.86 -7.25 3.81
CA LYS A 358 -39.15 -6.58 3.59
C LYS A 358 -39.21 -5.24 4.33
N GLN A 359 -38.72 -5.24 5.56
CA GLN A 359 -38.55 -4.10 6.45
C GLN A 359 -37.22 -4.24 7.19
N ALA A 360 -36.67 -3.14 7.69
CA ALA A 360 -35.45 -3.21 8.49
C ALA A 360 -35.66 -4.15 9.69
N PRO A 361 -34.77 -5.10 9.94
CA PRO A 361 -34.83 -5.94 11.13
C PRO A 361 -34.79 -5.07 12.41
N ALA A 362 -35.36 -5.57 13.50
CA ALA A 362 -35.34 -4.86 14.76
C ALA A 362 -33.92 -4.80 15.35
N MET A 363 -33.13 -5.84 15.15
CA MET A 363 -31.75 -5.95 15.59
C MET A 363 -30.93 -6.75 14.57
N ALA A 364 -29.64 -6.42 14.47
CA ALA A 364 -28.67 -7.16 13.67
C ALA A 364 -27.31 -7.21 14.38
N ALA A 365 -26.57 -8.29 14.12
CA ALA A 365 -25.19 -8.43 14.54
C ALA A 365 -24.38 -9.20 13.50
N MET A 366 -23.07 -8.98 13.44
CA MET A 366 -22.14 -9.65 12.56
C MET A 366 -21.38 -10.74 13.31
N SER A 367 -21.10 -11.87 12.65
CA SER A 367 -20.16 -12.87 13.17
C SER A 367 -18.76 -12.28 13.32
N ASN A 368 -17.91 -12.90 14.12
CA ASN A 368 -16.56 -12.39 14.34
C ASN A 368 -15.71 -12.42 13.07
N ASN A 369 -15.87 -13.41 12.20
CA ASN A 369 -15.20 -13.51 10.89
C ASN A 369 -15.85 -12.64 9.78
N GLU A 370 -16.96 -11.92 10.09
CA GLU A 370 -17.71 -11.05 9.16
C GLU A 370 -18.33 -11.76 7.94
N HIS A 371 -18.48 -13.08 8.00
CA HIS A 371 -19.13 -13.86 6.95
C HIS A 371 -20.63 -14.06 7.15
N TYR A 372 -21.14 -13.86 8.35
CA TYR A 372 -22.54 -14.10 8.66
C TYR A 372 -23.16 -12.89 9.37
N LEU A 373 -24.29 -12.45 8.85
CA LEU A 373 -25.13 -11.41 9.43
C LEU A 373 -26.36 -12.05 10.03
N ILE A 374 -26.47 -12.04 11.38
CA ILE A 374 -27.67 -12.46 12.08
C ILE A 374 -28.59 -11.29 12.28
N THR A 375 -29.88 -11.50 12.06
CA THR A 375 -30.93 -10.49 12.22
C THR A 375 -32.10 -11.06 13.02
N TRP A 376 -32.71 -10.19 13.85
CA TRP A 376 -33.92 -10.47 14.57
C TRP A 376 -35.09 -9.67 14.01
N ASN A 377 -36.19 -10.35 13.69
CA ASN A 377 -37.46 -9.71 13.34
C ASN A 377 -38.63 -10.65 13.58
N ASP A 378 -39.74 -10.14 14.12
CA ASP A 378 -41.00 -10.87 14.30
C ASP A 378 -40.79 -12.27 14.92
N ASP A 379 -40.16 -12.32 16.09
CA ASP A 379 -39.84 -13.56 16.83
C ASP A 379 -39.02 -14.58 16.02
N SER A 380 -38.27 -14.17 15.02
CA SER A 380 -37.42 -15.02 14.23
C SER A 380 -35.99 -14.51 14.11
N LEU A 381 -35.02 -15.40 14.28
CA LEU A 381 -33.63 -15.21 13.95
C LEU A 381 -33.41 -15.67 12.51
N LYS A 382 -32.72 -14.85 11.73
CA LYS A 382 -32.33 -15.16 10.36
C LYS A 382 -30.84 -14.88 10.19
N VAL A 383 -30.14 -15.83 9.59
CA VAL A 383 -28.74 -15.68 9.24
C VAL A 383 -28.62 -15.53 7.74
N ALA A 384 -27.86 -14.55 7.32
CA ALA A 384 -27.49 -14.30 5.92
C ALA A 384 -25.98 -14.49 5.77
N GLU A 385 -25.58 -15.12 4.69
CA GLU A 385 -24.17 -15.20 4.29
C GLU A 385 -23.78 -13.89 3.59
N VAL A 386 -22.65 -13.32 3.98
CA VAL A 386 -22.11 -12.08 3.43
C VAL A 386 -20.73 -12.35 2.83
N ASP A 387 -20.59 -12.10 1.55
CA ASP A 387 -19.29 -12.08 0.86
C ASP A 387 -18.88 -10.61 0.61
N ASN A 388 -18.00 -10.11 1.43
CA ASN A 388 -17.45 -8.77 1.37
C ASN A 388 -15.92 -8.87 1.44
N SER A 389 -15.31 -9.46 0.40
CA SER A 389 -13.91 -9.88 0.45
C SER A 389 -12.92 -8.73 0.35
N TYR A 390 -13.23 -7.63 -0.38
CA TYR A 390 -12.27 -6.57 -0.72
C TYR A 390 -12.84 -5.15 -0.57
N PRO A 391 -13.41 -4.79 0.58
CA PRO A 391 -14.10 -3.51 0.75
C PRO A 391 -13.14 -2.31 0.79
N GLU A 392 -11.91 -2.50 1.23
CA GLU A 392 -10.87 -1.47 1.38
C GLU A 392 -10.30 -0.98 0.04
N VAL A 393 -10.55 -1.71 -1.05
CA VAL A 393 -9.99 -1.39 -2.36
C VAL A 393 -11.01 -0.66 -3.23
N SER A 394 -10.64 0.56 -3.66
CA SER A 394 -11.37 1.35 -4.65
C SER A 394 -10.38 2.05 -5.59
N LEU A 395 -10.84 2.47 -6.78
CA LEU A 395 -9.97 3.23 -7.68
C LEU A 395 -9.50 4.55 -7.05
N SER A 396 -10.33 5.19 -6.21
CA SER A 396 -9.96 6.39 -5.47
C SER A 396 -8.88 6.11 -4.43
N SER A 397 -9.01 5.03 -3.63
CA SER A 397 -8.00 4.71 -2.61
C SER A 397 -6.64 4.32 -3.20
N LEU A 398 -6.61 3.79 -4.43
CA LEU A 398 -5.36 3.43 -5.12
C LEU A 398 -4.61 4.62 -5.72
N TRP A 399 -5.34 5.66 -6.21
CA TRP A 399 -4.75 6.74 -7.02
C TRP A 399 -4.95 8.15 -6.45
N GLN A 400 -5.75 8.32 -5.38
CA GLN A 400 -5.96 9.61 -4.71
C GLN A 400 -5.37 9.57 -3.30
N LYS A 401 -5.17 10.76 -2.71
CA LYS A 401 -4.79 10.88 -1.32
C LYS A 401 -5.93 10.42 -0.43
N VAL A 402 -5.61 9.61 0.57
CA VAL A 402 -6.57 9.08 1.53
C VAL A 402 -6.22 9.59 2.92
N TRP A 403 -7.22 10.00 3.68
CA TRP A 403 -7.01 10.40 5.06
C TRP A 403 -7.19 9.20 5.98
N TYR A 404 -6.08 8.63 6.40
CA TYR A 404 -6.04 7.49 7.32
C TYR A 404 -6.08 7.93 8.78
N GLU A 405 -6.60 7.07 9.66
CA GLU A 405 -6.58 7.29 11.10
C GLU A 405 -5.17 7.59 11.62
N GLY A 406 -5.04 8.63 12.44
CA GLY A 406 -3.76 9.05 13.02
C GLY A 406 -2.85 9.90 12.10
N TYR A 407 -3.26 10.17 10.86
CA TYR A 407 -2.53 11.06 9.96
C TYR A 407 -3.04 12.50 10.09
N PRO A 408 -2.16 13.51 10.03
CA PRO A 408 -2.55 14.93 10.15
C PRO A 408 -3.32 15.42 8.93
N GLU A 409 -3.06 14.85 7.76
CA GLU A 409 -3.66 15.24 6.48
C GLU A 409 -3.77 14.03 5.53
N PRO A 410 -4.55 14.12 4.44
CA PRO A 410 -4.64 13.08 3.44
C PRO A 410 -3.31 12.87 2.73
N GLU A 411 -2.84 11.61 2.65
CA GLU A 411 -1.56 11.25 2.05
C GLU A 411 -1.67 10.04 1.12
N PHE A 412 -0.64 9.85 0.29
CA PHE A 412 -0.43 8.61 -0.45
C PHE A 412 0.43 7.68 0.39
N VAL A 413 -0.10 6.56 0.81
CA VAL A 413 0.62 5.62 1.68
C VAL A 413 0.56 4.21 1.11
N TRP A 414 1.72 3.53 1.06
CA TRP A 414 1.80 2.09 0.86
C TRP A 414 2.36 1.47 2.14
N GLN A 415 1.53 0.73 2.84
CA GLN A 415 1.89 -0.03 4.03
C GLN A 415 0.97 -1.25 4.13
N SER A 416 1.50 -2.41 3.80
CA SER A 416 0.73 -3.66 3.68
C SER A 416 0.55 -4.39 5.01
N THR A 417 1.48 -4.23 5.95
CA THR A 417 1.50 -4.93 7.24
C THR A 417 1.94 -4.03 8.40
N SER A 418 1.54 -4.40 9.60
CA SER A 418 1.99 -3.80 10.87
C SER A 418 1.96 -4.84 11.97
N ALA A 419 2.61 -4.56 13.09
CA ALA A 419 2.59 -5.38 14.30
C ALA A 419 1.34 -5.14 15.19
N SER A 420 0.41 -4.27 14.80
CA SER A 420 -0.79 -3.93 15.56
C SER A 420 -1.99 -4.70 15.05
N ASP A 421 -2.77 -5.30 15.96
CA ASP A 421 -3.99 -6.04 15.64
C ASP A 421 -5.12 -5.13 15.08
N ASN A 422 -5.07 -3.82 15.37
CA ASN A 422 -6.03 -2.82 14.87
C ASN A 422 -5.54 -2.09 13.62
N PHE A 423 -4.54 -2.64 12.94
CA PHE A 423 -3.95 -2.02 11.77
C PHE A 423 -4.86 -2.15 10.55
N GLU A 424 -5.01 -1.05 9.84
CA GLU A 424 -5.61 -1.00 8.51
C GLU A 424 -4.51 -0.93 7.46
N ALA A 425 -4.51 -1.89 6.52
CA ALA A 425 -3.57 -1.89 5.40
C ALA A 425 -3.84 -0.69 4.47
N LYS A 426 -2.77 -0.05 4.01
CA LYS A 426 -2.81 1.14 3.16
C LYS A 426 -2.20 0.83 1.81
N PHE A 427 -2.96 1.01 0.72
CA PHE A 427 -2.62 0.47 -0.59
C PHE A 427 -2.62 1.53 -1.69
N SER A 428 -2.00 2.69 -1.49
CA SER A 428 -1.81 3.62 -2.60
C SER A 428 -0.72 3.12 -3.54
N LEU A 429 -1.03 2.97 -4.84
CA LEU A 429 -0.05 2.58 -5.86
C LEU A 429 0.85 3.75 -6.29
N VAL A 430 0.47 4.98 -5.96
CA VAL A 430 1.17 6.19 -6.41
C VAL A 430 2.63 6.25 -5.92
N PRO A 431 2.96 6.00 -4.63
CA PRO A 431 4.35 6.07 -4.17
C PRO A 431 5.28 5.05 -4.85
N ILE A 432 4.80 3.82 -5.07
CA ILE A 432 5.61 2.76 -5.69
C ILE A 432 5.72 2.93 -7.21
N ALA A 433 4.69 3.47 -7.87
CA ALA A 433 4.77 3.88 -9.28
C ALA A 433 5.74 5.07 -9.46
N PHE A 434 5.65 6.06 -8.59
CA PHE A 434 6.56 7.20 -8.56
C PHE A 434 8.01 6.76 -8.36
N GLY A 435 8.28 5.87 -7.41
CA GLY A 435 9.61 5.30 -7.18
C GLY A 435 10.17 4.57 -8.40
N THR A 436 9.32 3.87 -9.16
CA THR A 436 9.73 3.21 -10.42
C THR A 436 10.18 4.25 -11.46
N ILE A 437 9.43 5.33 -11.61
CA ILE A 437 9.77 6.43 -12.54
C ILE A 437 11.04 7.14 -12.07
N LYS A 438 11.15 7.45 -10.77
CA LYS A 438 12.33 8.07 -10.15
C LYS A 438 13.60 7.25 -10.40
N ALA A 439 13.56 5.94 -10.14
CA ALA A 439 14.68 5.03 -10.36
C ALA A 439 15.10 5.01 -11.83
N ALA A 440 14.15 4.83 -12.75
CA ALA A 440 14.42 4.80 -14.17
C ALA A 440 15.00 6.13 -14.68
N MET A 441 14.47 7.26 -14.24
CA MET A 441 14.97 8.59 -14.63
C MET A 441 16.42 8.81 -14.19
N PHE A 442 16.77 8.52 -12.93
CA PHE A 442 18.14 8.68 -12.47
C PHE A 442 19.10 7.70 -13.16
N ALA A 443 18.68 6.45 -13.40
CA ALA A 443 19.50 5.53 -14.19
C ALA A 443 19.75 6.03 -15.60
N MET A 444 18.73 6.54 -16.29
CA MET A 444 18.87 7.09 -17.64
C MET A 444 19.69 8.38 -17.69
N LEU A 445 19.61 9.21 -16.64
CA LEU A 445 20.40 10.42 -16.53
C LEU A 445 21.92 10.14 -16.60
N PHE A 446 22.36 9.04 -15.96
CA PHE A 446 23.76 8.61 -15.99
C PHE A 446 24.11 7.75 -17.20
N SER A 447 23.23 6.83 -17.59
CA SER A 447 23.56 5.84 -18.63
C SER A 447 23.50 6.38 -20.04
N VAL A 448 22.52 7.24 -20.38
CA VAL A 448 22.34 7.74 -21.75
C VAL A 448 23.53 8.54 -22.26
N PRO A 449 24.04 9.56 -21.55
CA PRO A 449 25.20 10.31 -22.01
C PRO A 449 26.43 9.43 -22.19
N LEU A 450 26.72 8.55 -21.21
CA LEU A 450 27.90 7.68 -21.26
C LEU A 450 27.81 6.65 -22.38
N ALA A 451 26.66 5.99 -22.52
CA ALA A 451 26.47 4.97 -23.53
C ALA A 451 26.47 5.54 -24.96
N VAL A 452 25.75 6.66 -25.18
CA VAL A 452 25.66 7.26 -26.53
C VAL A 452 26.98 7.89 -26.95
N LEU A 453 27.67 8.62 -26.07
CA LEU A 453 28.99 9.18 -26.38
C LEU A 453 30.03 8.07 -26.60
N GLY A 454 30.00 7.01 -25.78
CA GLY A 454 30.82 5.83 -25.97
C GLY A 454 30.54 5.13 -27.29
N ALA A 455 29.28 4.98 -27.68
CA ALA A 455 28.86 4.41 -28.95
C ALA A 455 29.35 5.24 -30.15
N ILE A 456 29.21 6.57 -30.07
CA ILE A 456 29.72 7.50 -31.11
C ILE A 456 31.24 7.35 -31.26
N TYR A 457 31.98 7.35 -30.16
CA TYR A 457 33.41 7.21 -30.16
C TYR A 457 33.84 5.86 -30.78
N THR A 458 33.23 4.77 -30.34
CA THR A 458 33.59 3.42 -30.79
C THR A 458 33.22 3.16 -32.23
N ALA A 459 32.07 3.66 -32.70
CA ALA A 459 31.61 3.43 -34.08
C ALA A 459 32.32 4.31 -35.11
N TYR A 460 32.63 5.58 -34.77
CA TYR A 460 33.11 6.56 -35.74
C TYR A 460 34.60 6.88 -35.63
N PHE A 461 35.15 7.00 -34.41
CA PHE A 461 36.55 7.40 -34.21
C PHE A 461 37.53 6.25 -33.90
N MET A 462 37.03 5.13 -33.38
CA MET A 462 37.90 4.04 -32.91
C MET A 462 38.43 3.21 -34.08
N SER A 463 39.71 2.79 -33.98
CA SER A 463 40.30 1.88 -34.95
C SER A 463 39.62 0.50 -34.99
N PRO A 464 39.53 -0.17 -36.15
CA PRO A 464 38.87 -1.49 -36.26
C PRO A 464 39.48 -2.57 -35.36
N ARG A 465 40.78 -2.46 -35.04
CA ARG A 465 41.46 -3.41 -34.13
C ARG A 465 40.98 -3.24 -32.71
N MET A 466 40.89 -2.02 -32.28
CA MET A 466 40.46 -1.68 -30.90
C MET A 466 38.97 -1.92 -30.69
N ARG A 467 38.14 -1.59 -31.67
CA ARG A 467 36.70 -1.86 -31.64
C ARG A 467 36.41 -3.34 -31.44
N ARG A 468 37.21 -4.26 -32.06
CA ARG A 468 37.08 -5.73 -31.90
C ARG A 468 37.36 -6.19 -30.46
N VAL A 469 38.00 -5.39 -29.63
CA VAL A 469 38.23 -5.68 -28.22
C VAL A 469 37.21 -4.96 -27.34
N VAL A 470 37.02 -3.66 -27.53
CA VAL A 470 36.20 -2.80 -26.67
C VAL A 470 34.73 -3.19 -26.76
N LYS A 471 34.18 -3.38 -27.99
CA LYS A 471 32.76 -3.71 -28.13
C LYS A 471 32.40 -5.01 -27.39
N PRO A 472 33.07 -6.15 -27.58
CA PRO A 472 32.77 -7.35 -26.82
C PRO A 472 32.98 -7.21 -25.30
N SER A 473 33.96 -6.40 -24.89
CA SER A 473 34.18 -6.13 -23.46
C SER A 473 32.99 -5.42 -22.80
N ILE A 474 32.36 -4.47 -23.49
CA ILE A 474 31.16 -3.79 -23.03
C ILE A 474 29.96 -4.76 -23.09
N GLU A 475 29.83 -5.53 -24.15
CA GLU A 475 28.78 -6.54 -24.28
C GLU A 475 28.84 -7.60 -23.16
N LEU A 476 30.06 -8.01 -22.73
CA LEU A 476 30.23 -8.91 -21.59
C LEU A 476 29.70 -8.35 -20.28
N MET A 477 29.66 -7.02 -20.11
CA MET A 477 29.06 -6.40 -18.93
C MET A 477 27.54 -6.68 -18.85
N GLU A 478 26.86 -6.90 -19.97
CA GLU A 478 25.44 -7.26 -20.00
C GLU A 478 25.18 -8.66 -19.40
N ALA A 479 26.19 -9.54 -19.44
CA ALA A 479 26.10 -10.89 -18.86
C ALA A 479 26.26 -10.90 -17.33
N LEU A 480 26.64 -9.78 -16.70
CA LEU A 480 26.76 -9.70 -15.26
C LEU A 480 25.36 -9.81 -14.61
N PRO A 481 25.18 -10.73 -13.63
CA PRO A 481 23.92 -10.82 -12.92
C PRO A 481 23.59 -9.53 -12.17
N THR A 482 22.39 -8.97 -12.37
CA THR A 482 21.94 -7.71 -11.74
C THR A 482 21.91 -7.81 -10.23
N VAL A 483 21.71 -9.01 -9.68
CA VAL A 483 21.79 -9.29 -8.23
C VAL A 483 23.17 -8.92 -7.67
N ILE A 484 24.25 -9.29 -8.37
CA ILE A 484 25.63 -9.00 -7.94
C ILE A 484 25.87 -7.50 -7.98
N ILE A 485 25.42 -6.82 -9.02
CA ILE A 485 25.54 -5.36 -9.14
C ILE A 485 24.78 -4.68 -8.00
N GLY A 486 23.55 -5.11 -7.72
CA GLY A 486 22.74 -4.60 -6.61
C GLY A 486 23.36 -4.83 -5.24
N PHE A 487 23.91 -6.04 -5.02
CA PHE A 487 24.63 -6.39 -3.80
C PHE A 487 25.86 -5.50 -3.58
N LEU A 488 26.70 -5.35 -4.58
CA LEU A 488 27.88 -4.47 -4.53
C LEU A 488 27.46 -3.01 -4.32
N ALA A 489 26.40 -2.56 -4.98
CA ALA A 489 25.90 -1.20 -4.83
C ALA A 489 25.39 -0.95 -3.39
N GLY A 490 24.59 -1.84 -2.83
CA GLY A 490 23.98 -1.65 -1.51
C GLY A 490 24.93 -1.87 -0.33
N LEU A 491 25.89 -2.82 -0.43
CA LEU A 491 26.76 -3.16 0.70
C LEU A 491 28.15 -2.54 0.64
N TRP A 492 28.65 -2.23 -0.56
CA TRP A 492 29.98 -1.68 -0.70
C TRP A 492 29.99 -0.24 -1.21
N PHE A 493 29.21 0.04 -2.25
CA PHE A 493 29.23 1.35 -2.89
C PHE A 493 28.41 2.38 -2.09
N ALA A 494 27.28 2.01 -1.50
CA ALA A 494 26.46 2.94 -0.71
C ALA A 494 27.19 3.51 0.50
N PRO A 495 27.92 2.73 1.33
CA PRO A 495 28.77 3.28 2.39
C PRO A 495 29.86 4.22 1.87
N ILE A 496 30.49 3.90 0.73
CA ILE A 496 31.51 4.78 0.12
C ILE A 496 30.90 6.11 -0.30
N VAL A 497 29.70 6.07 -0.91
CA VAL A 497 28.98 7.31 -1.30
C VAL A 497 28.63 8.12 -0.05
N GLU A 498 28.23 7.49 1.03
CA GLU A 498 27.94 8.14 2.30
C GLU A 498 29.16 8.82 2.91
N ASP A 499 30.27 8.11 2.99
CA ASP A 499 31.52 8.63 3.60
C ASP A 499 32.23 9.67 2.75
N HIS A 500 32.04 9.62 1.42
CA HIS A 500 32.73 10.47 0.47
C HIS A 500 31.76 11.18 -0.50
N LEU A 501 30.61 11.64 -0.01
CA LEU A 501 29.56 12.23 -0.83
C LEU A 501 30.07 13.39 -1.70
N ILE A 502 30.88 14.26 -1.13
CA ILE A 502 31.49 15.38 -1.87
C ILE A 502 32.39 14.88 -2.99
N THR A 503 33.20 13.86 -2.73
CA THR A 503 34.07 13.27 -3.75
C THR A 503 33.24 12.73 -4.91
N VAL A 504 32.16 12.00 -4.62
CA VAL A 504 31.28 11.43 -5.66
C VAL A 504 30.65 12.54 -6.49
N VAL A 505 30.09 13.57 -5.86
CA VAL A 505 29.46 14.69 -6.55
C VAL A 505 30.49 15.45 -7.42
N VAL A 506 31.66 15.76 -6.87
CA VAL A 506 32.73 16.44 -7.61
C VAL A 506 33.19 15.58 -8.80
N MET A 507 33.34 14.27 -8.62
CA MET A 507 33.77 13.36 -9.69
C MET A 507 32.76 13.28 -10.83
N LEU A 508 31.46 13.35 -10.56
CA LEU A 508 30.43 13.38 -11.60
C LEU A 508 30.60 14.55 -12.58
N PHE A 509 31.19 15.67 -12.15
CA PHE A 509 31.47 16.82 -12.99
C PHE A 509 32.93 16.87 -13.49
N VAL A 510 33.88 16.52 -12.63
CA VAL A 510 35.33 16.63 -12.95
C VAL A 510 35.73 15.55 -13.97
N LEU A 511 35.21 14.34 -13.94
CA LEU A 511 35.58 13.30 -14.89
C LEU A 511 35.19 13.65 -16.34
N PRO A 512 33.96 14.09 -16.68
CA PRO A 512 33.65 14.54 -18.04
C PRO A 512 34.47 15.76 -18.46
N LEU A 513 34.61 16.74 -17.56
CA LEU A 513 35.40 17.95 -17.86
C LEU A 513 36.86 17.61 -18.12
N SER A 514 37.46 16.75 -17.32
CA SER A 514 38.86 16.32 -17.47
C SER A 514 39.10 15.57 -18.78
N THR A 515 38.16 14.72 -19.20
CA THR A 515 38.26 14.04 -20.51
C THR A 515 38.21 15.02 -21.68
N MET A 516 37.39 16.10 -21.57
CA MET A 516 37.37 17.20 -22.57
C MET A 516 38.69 17.99 -22.58
N VAL A 517 39.19 18.35 -21.41
CA VAL A 517 40.48 19.06 -21.29
C VAL A 517 41.65 18.21 -21.81
N MET A 518 41.69 16.94 -21.47
CA MET A 518 42.70 16.01 -21.98
C MET A 518 42.64 15.84 -23.49
N GLY A 519 41.40 15.76 -24.05
CA GLY A 519 41.22 15.76 -25.51
C GLY A 519 41.79 17.02 -26.18
N GLY A 520 41.56 18.20 -25.58
CA GLY A 520 42.14 19.46 -26.00
C GLY A 520 43.67 19.50 -25.89
N LEU A 521 44.23 19.07 -24.75
CA LEU A 521 45.68 18.95 -24.52
C LEU A 521 46.34 17.98 -25.49
N TRP A 522 45.67 16.85 -25.78
CA TRP A 522 46.13 15.88 -26.76
C TRP A 522 46.26 16.46 -28.15
N ALA A 523 45.36 17.40 -28.53
CA ALA A 523 45.41 18.07 -29.82
C ALA A 523 46.60 19.05 -29.92
N LEU A 524 47.12 19.55 -28.80
CA LEU A 524 48.29 20.45 -28.74
C LEU A 524 49.63 19.71 -28.80
N ILE A 525 49.65 18.38 -28.61
CA ILE A 525 50.87 17.57 -28.68
C ILE A 525 51.40 17.53 -30.12
N PRO A 526 52.74 17.76 -30.37
CA PRO A 526 53.33 17.68 -31.70
C PRO A 526 53.08 16.35 -32.39
N GLN A 527 52.80 16.37 -33.67
CA GLN A 527 52.49 15.16 -34.46
C GLN A 527 53.60 14.08 -34.40
N SER A 528 54.85 14.49 -34.23
CA SER A 528 55.99 13.57 -34.08
C SER A 528 55.91 12.67 -32.84
N LEU A 529 55.37 13.18 -31.74
CA LEU A 529 55.14 12.40 -30.52
C LEU A 529 53.81 11.58 -30.59
N ARG A 530 52.79 12.19 -31.20
CA ARG A 530 51.47 11.53 -31.34
C ARG A 530 51.52 10.32 -32.26
N ASN A 531 52.34 10.36 -33.30
CA ASN A 531 52.51 9.27 -34.23
C ASN A 531 53.31 8.06 -33.69
N ARG A 532 53.92 8.18 -32.49
CA ARG A 532 54.59 7.06 -31.80
C ARG A 532 53.59 6.08 -31.17
N LEU A 533 52.38 6.53 -30.92
CA LEU A 533 51.30 5.67 -30.37
C LEU A 533 50.45 5.15 -31.53
N PRO A 534 50.08 3.86 -31.53
CA PRO A 534 49.14 3.30 -32.51
C PRO A 534 47.81 4.06 -32.44
N ASN A 535 47.14 4.23 -33.58
CA ASN A 535 45.85 4.87 -33.67
C ASN A 535 44.83 4.22 -32.73
N GLY A 536 44.23 5.04 -31.82
CA GLY A 536 43.25 4.61 -30.83
C GLY A 536 43.81 4.33 -29.42
N TRP A 537 45.12 4.14 -29.25
CA TRP A 537 45.73 3.85 -27.92
C TRP A 537 45.80 5.09 -27.02
N HIS A 538 45.55 6.27 -27.55
CA HIS A 538 45.42 7.49 -26.74
C HIS A 538 44.34 7.41 -25.66
N ALA A 539 43.29 6.61 -25.87
CA ALA A 539 42.27 6.36 -24.84
C ALA A 539 42.83 5.62 -23.61
N LEU A 540 43.85 4.79 -23.76
CA LEU A 540 44.51 4.11 -22.62
C LEU A 540 45.33 5.09 -21.76
N VAL A 541 45.79 6.21 -22.34
CA VAL A 541 46.50 7.26 -21.58
C VAL A 541 45.55 8.00 -20.62
N LEU A 542 44.24 7.99 -20.87
CA LEU A 542 43.24 8.55 -19.95
C LEU A 542 43.08 7.75 -18.68
N MET A 543 43.31 6.47 -18.66
CA MET A 543 43.12 5.62 -17.46
C MET A 543 43.97 6.09 -16.25
N PRO A 544 45.29 6.25 -16.36
CA PRO A 544 46.08 6.74 -15.24
C PRO A 544 45.71 8.17 -14.81
N VAL A 545 45.23 9.00 -15.75
CA VAL A 545 44.75 10.35 -15.42
C VAL A 545 43.44 10.27 -14.61
N ILE A 546 42.51 9.43 -14.98
CA ILE A 546 41.25 9.20 -14.23
C ILE A 546 41.57 8.70 -12.82
N LEU A 547 42.45 7.71 -12.67
CA LEU A 547 42.88 7.19 -11.36
C LEU A 547 43.56 8.27 -10.51
N LEU A 548 44.39 9.10 -11.11
CA LEU A 548 45.02 10.24 -10.44
C LEU A 548 43.99 11.25 -9.94
N LEU A 549 43.00 11.58 -10.78
CA LEU A 549 41.92 12.55 -10.43
C LEU A 549 41.02 12.00 -9.31
N ILE A 550 40.70 10.72 -9.32
CA ILE A 550 39.98 10.04 -8.22
C ILE A 550 40.80 10.17 -6.94
N GLY A 551 42.10 9.84 -6.99
CA GLY A 551 43.00 9.98 -5.84
C GLY A 551 43.12 11.42 -5.30
N ILE A 552 43.21 12.40 -6.17
CA ILE A 552 43.21 13.83 -5.81
C ILE A 552 41.86 14.25 -5.20
N GLY A 553 40.73 13.77 -5.76
CA GLY A 553 39.42 14.05 -5.27
C GLY A 553 39.20 13.52 -3.83
N VAL A 554 39.59 12.28 -3.58
CA VAL A 554 39.54 11.68 -2.24
C VAL A 554 40.45 12.43 -1.25
N TRP A 555 41.62 12.86 -1.69
CA TRP A 555 42.56 13.59 -0.84
C TRP A 555 42.09 15.01 -0.49
N ILE A 556 41.44 15.73 -1.45
CA ILE A 556 40.94 17.10 -1.26
C ILE A 556 39.58 17.15 -0.56
N SER A 557 38.77 16.08 -0.67
CA SER A 557 37.41 16.03 -0.14
C SER A 557 37.27 16.45 1.34
N PRO A 558 38.11 15.99 2.29
CA PRO A 558 38.02 16.43 3.69
C PRO A 558 38.23 17.93 3.88
N SER A 559 39.14 18.54 3.07
CA SER A 559 39.39 19.98 3.14
C SER A 559 38.21 20.82 2.61
N ILE A 560 37.54 20.33 1.56
CA ILE A 560 36.32 20.96 1.03
C ILE A 560 35.22 20.84 2.06
N GLU A 561 35.05 19.66 2.66
CA GLU A 561 34.02 19.36 3.65
C GLU A 561 34.16 20.26 4.89
N GLN A 562 35.39 20.42 5.37
CA GLN A 562 35.67 21.24 6.53
C GLN A 562 35.45 22.74 6.22
N THR A 563 35.80 23.22 5.00
CA THR A 563 35.75 24.64 4.64
C THR A 563 34.30 25.09 4.33
N PHE A 564 33.50 24.26 3.63
CA PHE A 564 32.20 24.67 3.10
C PHE A 564 31.02 24.10 3.84
N PHE A 565 31.19 22.92 4.51
CA PHE A 565 30.11 22.17 5.11
C PHE A 565 30.27 21.90 6.61
N GLY A 566 31.22 22.58 7.26
CA GLY A 566 31.43 22.49 8.71
C GLY A 566 31.96 21.13 9.20
N GLY A 567 32.54 20.31 8.30
CA GLY A 567 33.20 19.05 8.61
C GLY A 567 32.35 17.77 8.40
N ASP A 568 31.04 17.90 8.21
CA ASP A 568 30.16 16.78 7.84
C ASP A 568 29.03 17.28 6.90
N MET A 569 29.12 16.90 5.63
CA MET A 569 28.13 17.29 4.63
C MET A 569 26.74 16.71 4.92
N ARG A 570 26.63 15.51 5.51
CA ARG A 570 25.36 14.88 5.84
C ARG A 570 24.62 15.68 6.92
N LEU A 571 25.34 16.04 7.96
CA LEU A 571 24.80 16.87 9.05
C LEU A 571 24.40 18.27 8.52
N PHE A 572 25.17 18.83 7.62
CA PHE A 572 24.84 20.09 6.96
C PHE A 572 23.53 19.98 6.16
N LEU A 573 23.36 18.94 5.35
CA LEU A 573 22.15 18.69 4.58
C LEU A 573 20.93 18.49 5.49
N THR A 574 21.06 17.66 6.52
CA THR A 574 19.97 17.40 7.48
C THR A 574 19.56 18.67 8.22
N ASN A 575 20.50 19.51 8.63
CA ASN A 575 20.21 20.79 9.28
C ASN A 575 19.51 21.80 8.37
N HIS A 576 19.63 21.62 7.05
CA HIS A 576 18.92 22.43 6.05
C HIS A 576 17.62 21.77 5.54
N GLY A 577 17.17 20.70 6.21
CA GLY A 577 15.92 20.01 5.86
C GLY A 577 16.01 19.14 4.61
N ILE A 578 17.23 18.82 4.14
CA ILE A 578 17.46 17.90 3.02
C ILE A 578 17.68 16.50 3.60
N GLY A 579 16.75 15.57 3.36
CA GLY A 579 16.87 14.19 3.79
C GLY A 579 18.04 13.48 3.11
N PHE A 580 18.72 12.62 3.84
CA PHE A 580 19.80 11.78 3.36
C PHE A 580 19.68 10.35 3.89
N ASP A 581 19.61 9.40 2.96
CA ASP A 581 19.66 7.98 3.23
C ASP A 581 20.97 7.39 2.70
N GLN A 582 21.56 6.43 3.42
CA GLN A 582 22.75 5.72 2.94
C GLN A 582 22.48 4.99 1.62
N ARG A 583 21.34 4.29 1.54
CA ARG A 583 20.84 3.62 0.34
C ARG A 583 19.84 4.51 -0.36
N ASN A 584 20.32 5.33 -1.28
CA ASN A 584 19.57 6.40 -1.89
C ASN A 584 19.45 6.27 -3.41
N SER A 585 18.72 7.17 -4.02
CA SER A 585 18.44 7.18 -5.45
C SER A 585 19.70 7.47 -6.30
N LEU A 586 20.72 8.13 -5.76
CA LEU A 586 22.01 8.34 -6.43
C LEU A 586 22.74 7.00 -6.62
N VAL A 587 22.83 6.20 -5.56
CA VAL A 587 23.46 4.88 -5.58
C VAL A 587 22.76 3.96 -6.59
N VAL A 588 21.42 3.94 -6.54
CA VAL A 588 20.60 3.15 -7.49
C VAL A 588 20.77 3.66 -8.91
N GLY A 589 20.73 4.97 -9.13
CA GLY A 589 20.88 5.56 -10.45
C GLY A 589 22.21 5.21 -11.10
N LEU A 590 23.31 5.26 -10.34
CA LEU A 590 24.64 4.88 -10.81
C LEU A 590 24.74 3.36 -11.08
N ALA A 591 24.28 2.52 -10.15
CA ALA A 591 24.37 1.06 -10.29
C ALA A 591 23.49 0.53 -11.42
N MET A 592 22.25 1.00 -11.49
CA MET A 592 21.30 0.64 -12.54
C MET A 592 21.72 1.23 -13.89
N GLY A 593 22.27 2.48 -13.87
CA GLY A 593 22.87 3.10 -15.04
C GLY A 593 23.97 2.22 -15.61
N PHE A 594 24.89 1.73 -14.77
CA PHE A 594 25.96 0.82 -15.17
C PHE A 594 25.42 -0.47 -15.83
N ALA A 595 24.35 -1.05 -15.30
CA ALA A 595 23.72 -2.25 -15.86
C ALA A 595 23.02 -2.01 -17.21
N VAL A 596 22.53 -0.78 -17.46
CA VAL A 596 21.79 -0.40 -18.67
C VAL A 596 22.71 0.11 -19.80
N ILE A 597 23.89 0.63 -19.47
CA ILE A 597 24.87 1.12 -20.44
C ILE A 597 25.14 0.15 -21.59
N PRO A 598 25.41 -1.15 -21.37
CA PRO A 598 25.74 -2.07 -22.47
C PRO A 598 24.61 -2.18 -23.50
N THR A 599 23.37 -2.25 -23.06
CA THR A 599 22.20 -2.34 -23.95
C THR A 599 22.06 -1.10 -24.83
N ILE A 600 22.14 0.12 -24.23
CA ILE A 600 22.07 1.37 -25.00
C ILE A 600 23.28 1.51 -25.94
N PHE A 601 24.47 1.20 -25.43
CA PHE A 601 25.73 1.30 -26.19
C PHE A 601 25.69 0.40 -27.44
N THR A 602 25.36 -0.88 -27.28
CA THR A 602 25.39 -1.85 -28.36
C THR A 602 24.45 -1.46 -29.50
N ILE A 603 23.19 -1.13 -29.15
CA ILE A 603 22.17 -0.75 -30.17
C ILE A 603 22.52 0.60 -30.82
N ALA A 604 22.98 1.58 -30.05
CA ALA A 604 23.40 2.86 -30.61
C ALA A 604 24.65 2.75 -31.49
N GLU A 605 25.64 1.95 -31.06
CA GLU A 605 26.88 1.71 -31.81
C GLU A 605 26.59 1.00 -33.15
N ASP A 606 25.73 -0.01 -33.13
CA ASP A 606 25.30 -0.70 -34.36
C ASP A 606 24.54 0.23 -35.31
N ALA A 607 23.69 1.12 -34.76
CA ALA A 607 22.98 2.11 -35.56
C ALA A 607 23.92 3.11 -36.24
N ILE A 608 24.93 3.60 -35.52
CA ILE A 608 25.92 4.54 -36.07
C ILE A 608 26.83 3.84 -37.09
N PHE A 609 27.27 2.63 -36.78
CA PHE A 609 28.18 1.88 -37.66
C PHE A 609 27.51 1.42 -38.96
N SER A 610 26.17 1.21 -38.91
CA SER A 610 25.40 0.80 -40.10
C SER A 610 25.15 1.90 -41.11
N VAL A 611 25.51 3.16 -40.79
CA VAL A 611 25.40 4.27 -41.75
C VAL A 611 26.29 4.04 -42.96
N PRO A 612 25.74 4.09 -44.18
CA PRO A 612 26.51 3.81 -45.40
C PRO A 612 27.74 4.73 -45.56
N LYS A 613 28.90 4.18 -45.77
CA LYS A 613 30.18 4.93 -45.87
C LYS A 613 30.17 5.96 -46.98
N HIS A 614 29.49 5.73 -48.10
CA HIS A 614 29.40 6.68 -49.20
C HIS A 614 28.79 8.03 -48.79
N LEU A 615 27.91 8.06 -47.75
CA LEU A 615 27.37 9.33 -47.24
C LEU A 615 28.42 10.14 -46.49
N SER A 616 29.20 9.45 -45.62
CA SER A 616 30.30 10.12 -44.88
C SER A 616 31.44 10.52 -45.78
N ASP A 617 31.83 9.68 -46.72
CA ASP A 617 32.90 9.92 -47.68
C ASP A 617 32.52 11.05 -48.64
N GLY A 618 31.26 11.12 -49.09
CA GLY A 618 30.72 12.21 -49.90
C GLY A 618 30.74 13.53 -49.19
N SER A 619 30.37 13.58 -47.92
CA SER A 619 30.46 14.78 -47.10
C SER A 619 31.90 15.30 -46.94
N LEU A 620 32.83 14.39 -46.65
CA LEU A 620 34.24 14.73 -46.52
C LEU A 620 34.86 15.19 -47.86
N ALA A 621 34.45 14.57 -48.98
CA ALA A 621 34.89 14.99 -50.33
C ALA A 621 34.40 16.40 -50.70
N LEU A 622 33.28 16.83 -50.20
CA LEU A 622 32.77 18.21 -50.33
C LEU A 622 33.45 19.23 -49.39
N GLY A 623 34.44 18.81 -48.60
CA GLY A 623 35.24 19.68 -47.73
C GLY A 623 34.69 19.84 -46.30
N ALA A 624 33.69 19.06 -45.89
CA ALA A 624 33.24 19.03 -44.52
C ALA A 624 34.30 18.43 -43.57
N THR A 625 34.40 18.97 -42.36
CA THR A 625 35.26 18.40 -41.32
C THR A 625 34.65 17.08 -40.79
N PRO A 626 35.45 16.15 -40.22
CA PRO A 626 34.95 14.95 -39.61
C PRO A 626 33.85 15.19 -38.57
N TRP A 627 33.95 16.29 -37.81
CA TRP A 627 32.96 16.69 -36.86
C TRP A 627 31.63 17.12 -37.50
N GLN A 628 31.69 17.92 -38.55
CA GLN A 628 30.53 18.33 -39.34
C GLN A 628 29.85 17.11 -39.98
N THR A 629 30.63 16.20 -40.58
CA THR A 629 30.12 14.96 -41.14
C THR A 629 29.44 14.11 -40.07
N LEU A 630 30.03 13.97 -38.87
CA LEU A 630 29.43 13.23 -37.77
C LEU A 630 28.05 13.82 -37.39
N ILE A 631 27.98 15.15 -37.11
CA ILE A 631 26.75 15.76 -36.60
C ILE A 631 25.66 15.80 -37.68
N TYR A 632 25.98 16.28 -38.88
CA TYR A 632 24.99 16.62 -39.89
C TYR A 632 24.62 15.43 -40.82
N VAL A 633 25.45 14.40 -40.89
CA VAL A 633 25.21 13.23 -41.74
C VAL A 633 25.04 11.97 -40.93
N VAL A 634 26.04 11.58 -40.15
CA VAL A 634 26.07 10.28 -39.48
C VAL A 634 25.04 10.19 -38.37
N LEU A 635 25.03 11.12 -37.42
CA LEU A 635 24.11 11.13 -36.30
C LEU A 635 22.66 11.38 -36.74
N LEU A 636 22.47 12.21 -37.77
CA LEU A 636 21.13 12.44 -38.31
C LEU A 636 20.56 11.17 -38.91
N THR A 637 21.36 10.43 -39.69
CA THR A 637 20.97 9.14 -40.30
C THR A 637 20.80 8.05 -39.25
N ALA A 638 21.64 7.99 -38.20
CA ALA A 638 21.58 7.01 -37.11
C ALA A 638 20.52 7.34 -36.02
N SER A 639 19.96 8.55 -36.04
CA SER A 639 19.08 9.04 -34.94
C SER A 639 17.89 8.10 -34.61
N PRO A 640 17.22 7.41 -35.57
CA PRO A 640 16.16 6.47 -35.23
C PRO A 640 16.66 5.27 -34.42
N GLY A 641 17.89 4.81 -34.74
CA GLY A 641 18.51 3.71 -34.00
C GLY A 641 19.00 4.13 -32.61
N ILE A 642 19.57 5.33 -32.48
CA ILE A 642 19.99 5.87 -31.17
C ILE A 642 18.77 6.08 -30.27
N PHE A 643 17.68 6.62 -30.82
CA PHE A 643 16.45 6.77 -30.06
C PHE A 643 15.89 5.40 -29.60
N SER A 644 15.89 4.40 -30.50
CA SER A 644 15.50 3.04 -30.14
C SER A 644 16.37 2.45 -29.01
N ALA A 645 17.68 2.70 -29.04
CA ALA A 645 18.62 2.29 -28.00
C ALA A 645 18.25 2.87 -26.64
N ILE A 646 17.97 4.18 -26.58
CA ILE A 646 17.58 4.87 -25.35
C ILE A 646 16.26 4.31 -24.80
N MET A 647 15.28 4.09 -25.66
CA MET A 647 13.98 3.56 -25.24
C MET A 647 14.05 2.10 -24.77
N MET A 648 14.90 1.27 -25.42
CA MET A 648 15.16 -0.09 -24.94
C MET A 648 15.84 -0.09 -23.57
N GLY A 649 16.80 0.83 -23.36
CA GLY A 649 17.42 1.05 -22.05
C GLY A 649 16.41 1.48 -20.99
N LEU A 650 15.48 2.40 -21.33
CA LEU A 650 14.40 2.82 -20.44
C LEU A 650 13.48 1.67 -20.07
N GLY A 651 13.07 0.84 -21.05
CA GLY A 651 12.23 -0.32 -20.78
C GLY A 651 12.90 -1.31 -19.82
N ARG A 652 14.21 -1.52 -19.97
CA ARG A 652 15.01 -2.34 -19.06
C ARG A 652 15.11 -1.72 -17.66
N ALA A 653 15.39 -0.41 -17.59
CA ALA A 653 15.49 0.31 -16.32
C ALA A 653 14.18 0.25 -15.51
N VAL A 654 13.03 0.42 -16.15
CA VAL A 654 11.72 0.35 -15.49
C VAL A 654 11.42 -1.04 -14.92
N GLY A 655 11.85 -2.10 -15.60
CA GLY A 655 11.67 -3.49 -15.18
C GLY A 655 12.73 -3.99 -14.19
N GLU A 656 13.77 -3.20 -13.88
CA GLU A 656 14.84 -3.64 -12.99
C GLU A 656 14.35 -3.82 -11.56
N THR A 657 14.59 -5.00 -11.02
CA THR A 657 14.09 -5.40 -9.70
C THR A 657 15.20 -5.48 -8.66
N MET A 658 16.26 -6.26 -8.97
CA MET A 658 17.24 -6.67 -7.96
C MET A 658 18.19 -5.56 -7.58
N ILE A 659 18.57 -4.69 -8.51
CA ILE A 659 19.43 -3.53 -8.20
C ILE A 659 18.64 -2.56 -7.30
N VAL A 660 17.39 -2.27 -7.65
CA VAL A 660 16.54 -1.38 -6.84
C VAL A 660 16.35 -1.98 -5.46
N LEU A 661 15.97 -3.25 -5.35
CA LEU A 661 15.73 -3.94 -4.08
C LEU A 661 16.95 -3.90 -3.14
N MET A 662 18.14 -4.12 -3.68
CA MET A 662 19.36 -4.25 -2.87
C MET A 662 20.03 -2.92 -2.55
N ALA A 663 19.90 -1.93 -3.44
CA ALA A 663 20.62 -0.65 -3.36
C ALA A 663 19.79 0.51 -2.81
N THR A 664 18.46 0.33 -2.58
CA THR A 664 17.61 1.34 -1.90
C THR A 664 17.23 0.90 -0.50
N GLY A 665 16.76 1.86 0.31
CA GLY A 665 16.14 1.59 1.62
C GLY A 665 14.73 0.98 1.53
N ASN A 666 14.18 0.78 0.34
CA ASN A 666 12.81 0.30 0.09
C ASN A 666 11.70 1.10 0.78
N THR A 667 11.89 2.39 0.97
CA THR A 667 10.93 3.31 1.56
C THR A 667 10.08 3.94 0.47
N PRO A 668 8.75 3.88 0.50
CA PRO A 668 7.87 4.41 -0.55
C PRO A 668 7.68 5.93 -0.41
N LEU A 669 8.75 6.70 -0.54
CA LEU A 669 8.76 8.16 -0.45
C LEU A 669 8.38 8.80 -1.78
N MET A 670 7.63 9.90 -1.73
CA MET A 670 7.24 10.70 -2.89
C MET A 670 8.03 12.00 -2.94
N ASP A 671 9.34 11.89 -3.00
CA ASP A 671 10.27 13.01 -3.11
C ASP A 671 11.20 12.84 -4.31
N TRP A 672 11.54 13.96 -4.97
CA TRP A 672 12.54 14.01 -6.05
C TRP A 672 13.96 14.11 -5.53
N ASN A 673 14.18 14.16 -4.22
CA ASN A 673 15.50 14.18 -3.63
C ASN A 673 16.31 12.94 -4.05
N ILE A 674 17.44 13.18 -4.70
CA ILE A 674 18.35 12.13 -5.19
C ILE A 674 19.06 11.40 -4.04
N LEU A 675 19.14 12.04 -2.87
CA LEU A 675 19.81 11.53 -1.69
C LEU A 675 18.90 10.72 -0.77
N GLU A 676 17.63 10.56 -1.11
CA GLU A 676 16.67 9.71 -0.41
C GLU A 676 16.39 8.42 -1.15
N GLY A 677 15.93 7.42 -0.38
CA GLY A 677 15.54 6.12 -0.89
C GLY A 677 14.29 6.19 -1.77
N LEU A 678 13.93 5.06 -2.32
CA LEU A 678 12.71 4.87 -3.10
C LEU A 678 12.26 3.42 -3.03
N ARG A 679 11.02 3.17 -3.44
CA ARG A 679 10.47 1.82 -3.60
C ARG A 679 9.81 1.69 -4.95
N SER A 680 10.18 0.69 -5.75
CA SER A 680 9.58 0.46 -7.06
C SER A 680 8.49 -0.60 -7.04
N LEU A 681 7.63 -0.61 -8.07
CA LEU A 681 6.61 -1.65 -8.29
C LEU A 681 7.25 -3.04 -8.30
N SER A 682 8.33 -3.23 -9.07
CA SER A 682 9.02 -4.51 -9.21
C SER A 682 9.63 -4.98 -7.88
N ALA A 683 10.26 -4.09 -7.12
CA ALA A 683 10.83 -4.41 -5.80
C ALA A 683 9.74 -4.76 -4.78
N THR A 684 8.61 -4.04 -4.79
CA THR A 684 7.45 -4.33 -3.93
C THR A 684 6.91 -5.73 -4.20
N ILE A 685 6.70 -6.09 -5.48
CA ILE A 685 6.23 -7.43 -5.85
C ILE A 685 7.21 -8.51 -5.37
N ALA A 686 8.51 -8.31 -5.58
CA ALA A 686 9.54 -9.30 -5.22
C ALA A 686 9.61 -9.55 -3.70
N VAL A 687 9.40 -8.52 -2.88
CA VAL A 687 9.46 -8.62 -1.41
C VAL A 687 8.15 -9.15 -0.83
N GLU A 688 7.03 -8.57 -1.23
CA GLU A 688 5.76 -8.78 -0.54
C GLU A 688 4.94 -9.96 -1.07
N LEU A 689 5.14 -10.36 -2.36
CA LEU A 689 4.37 -11.47 -2.92
C LEU A 689 4.58 -12.81 -2.20
N PRO A 690 5.81 -13.20 -1.81
CA PRO A 690 6.03 -14.44 -1.06
C PRO A 690 5.41 -14.45 0.34
N GLU A 691 5.20 -13.27 0.94
CA GLU A 691 4.66 -13.09 2.29
C GLU A 691 3.13 -12.87 2.28
N SER A 692 2.54 -12.61 1.12
CA SER A 692 1.11 -12.33 0.99
C SER A 692 0.28 -13.60 0.99
N GLU A 693 -0.84 -13.59 1.69
CA GLU A 693 -1.81 -14.68 1.69
C GLU A 693 -2.52 -14.76 0.33
N VAL A 694 -2.54 -15.95 -0.25
CA VAL A 694 -3.17 -16.19 -1.55
C VAL A 694 -4.65 -15.85 -1.52
N GLY A 695 -5.08 -14.99 -2.43
CA GLY A 695 -6.47 -14.53 -2.51
C GLY A 695 -6.80 -13.30 -1.68
N SER A 696 -5.90 -12.83 -0.81
CA SER A 696 -6.08 -11.58 -0.06
C SER A 696 -6.07 -10.34 -0.98
N SER A 697 -6.56 -9.21 -0.47
CA SER A 697 -6.48 -7.91 -1.15
C SER A 697 -5.05 -7.55 -1.50
N HIS A 698 -4.13 -7.74 -0.55
CA HIS A 698 -2.69 -7.50 -0.72
C HIS A 698 -2.12 -8.32 -1.89
N TYR A 699 -2.37 -9.64 -1.90
CA TYR A 699 -1.95 -10.53 -2.99
C TYR A 699 -2.44 -10.04 -4.35
N ARG A 700 -3.74 -9.74 -4.48
CA ARG A 700 -4.35 -9.29 -5.72
C ARG A 700 -3.86 -7.91 -6.17
N LEU A 701 -3.55 -7.01 -5.22
CA LEU A 701 -2.98 -5.70 -5.51
C LEU A 701 -1.54 -5.79 -6.03
N LEU A 702 -0.75 -6.77 -5.58
CA LEU A 702 0.57 -7.03 -6.15
C LEU A 702 0.47 -7.53 -7.59
N PHE A 703 -0.56 -8.31 -7.93
CA PHE A 703 -0.86 -8.65 -9.33
C PHE A 703 -1.32 -7.44 -10.15
N LEU A 704 -2.07 -6.52 -9.54
CA LEU A 704 -2.41 -5.25 -10.18
C LEU A 704 -1.14 -4.40 -10.44
N ALA A 705 -0.23 -4.33 -9.48
CA ALA A 705 1.06 -3.67 -9.66
C ALA A 705 1.88 -4.32 -10.80
N ALA A 706 1.87 -5.65 -10.90
CA ALA A 706 2.49 -6.37 -12.00
C ALA A 706 1.84 -6.05 -13.36
N LEU A 707 0.51 -5.98 -13.41
CA LEU A 707 -0.21 -5.58 -14.62
C LEU A 707 0.12 -4.14 -15.04
N ILE A 708 0.17 -3.20 -14.09
CA ILE A 708 0.55 -1.82 -14.36
C ILE A 708 1.97 -1.74 -14.93
N LEU A 709 2.92 -2.46 -14.32
CA LEU A 709 4.29 -2.52 -14.79
C LEU A 709 4.38 -3.11 -16.21
N PHE A 710 3.62 -4.18 -16.47
CA PHE A 710 3.55 -4.83 -17.78
C PHE A 710 2.98 -3.87 -18.84
N VAL A 711 1.85 -3.21 -18.54
CA VAL A 711 1.22 -2.24 -19.47
C VAL A 711 2.13 -1.04 -19.71
N PHE A 712 2.79 -0.54 -18.67
CA PHE A 712 3.73 0.58 -18.78
C PHE A 712 4.92 0.23 -19.68
N THR A 713 5.59 -0.92 -19.44
CA THR A 713 6.72 -1.37 -20.27
C THR A 713 6.31 -1.66 -21.70
N PHE A 714 5.13 -2.24 -21.90
CA PHE A 714 4.57 -2.46 -23.24
C PHE A 714 4.31 -1.13 -23.95
N ALA A 715 3.71 -0.15 -23.28
CA ALA A 715 3.42 1.16 -23.85
C ALA A 715 4.70 1.92 -24.24
N VAL A 716 5.73 1.89 -23.39
CA VAL A 716 7.05 2.50 -23.67
C VAL A 716 7.67 1.86 -24.90
N ASN A 717 7.69 0.52 -24.98
CA ASN A 717 8.27 -0.20 -26.11
C ASN A 717 7.48 0.00 -27.42
N ALA A 718 6.14 0.03 -27.34
CA ALA A 718 5.28 0.32 -28.49
C ALA A 718 5.48 1.75 -29.00
N LEU A 719 5.58 2.74 -28.11
CA LEU A 719 5.88 4.12 -28.46
C LEU A 719 7.28 4.24 -29.12
N ALA A 720 8.27 3.56 -28.56
CA ALA A 720 9.61 3.51 -29.13
C ALA A 720 9.60 3.00 -30.58
N GLU A 721 8.87 1.92 -30.82
CA GLU A 721 8.76 1.33 -32.16
C GLU A 721 8.05 2.26 -33.15
N LEU A 722 6.95 2.90 -32.70
CA LEU A 722 6.21 3.88 -33.53
C LEU A 722 7.09 5.08 -33.91
N VAL A 723 7.84 5.63 -32.94
CA VAL A 723 8.77 6.75 -33.20
C VAL A 723 9.91 6.31 -34.13
N ARG A 724 10.47 5.12 -33.89
CA ARG A 724 11.51 4.55 -34.76
C ARG A 724 11.03 4.42 -36.20
N GLN A 725 9.82 3.91 -36.41
CA GLN A 725 9.25 3.76 -37.75
C GLN A 725 9.05 5.11 -38.42
N ARG A 726 8.45 6.08 -37.73
CA ARG A 726 8.26 7.43 -38.27
C ARG A 726 9.58 8.14 -38.65
N LEU A 727 10.58 8.02 -37.77
CA LEU A 727 11.91 8.60 -38.05
C LEU A 727 12.57 7.91 -39.23
N ARG A 728 12.51 6.57 -39.32
CA ARG A 728 13.05 5.81 -40.44
C ARG A 728 12.40 6.19 -41.76
N ASP A 729 11.07 6.33 -41.80
CA ASP A 729 10.35 6.70 -43.01
C ASP A 729 10.69 8.12 -43.45
N LYS A 730 10.88 9.06 -42.48
CA LYS A 730 11.30 10.43 -42.77
C LYS A 730 12.73 10.52 -43.36
N TYR A 731 13.66 9.71 -42.87
CA TYR A 731 15.07 9.72 -43.31
C TYR A 731 15.37 8.71 -44.40
N ARG A 732 14.42 7.83 -44.79
CA ARG A 732 14.57 6.90 -45.89
C ARG A 732 14.42 7.60 -47.26
N ALA A 733 13.84 8.76 -47.30
CA ALA A 733 13.65 9.56 -48.50
C ALA A 733 14.82 10.53 -48.78
N LEU A 734 15.84 10.54 -47.93
CA LEU A 734 17.14 11.20 -48.13
C LEU A 734 18.17 10.17 -48.59
#